data_ce27b362d9ebca5e3b1803b2b39763ae
#
_entry.id   ce27b362d9ebca5e3b1803b2b39763ae
#
_cell.length_a   1.000
_cell.length_b   1.000
_cell.length_c   1.000
_cell.angle_alpha   90.00
_cell.angle_beta   90.00
_cell.angle_gamma   90.00
#
_symmetry.space_group_name_H-M   'P 1'
#
loop_
_entity.id
_entity.type
_entity.pdbx_description
1 polymer ?
#
loop_
_entity_poly.entity_id
_entity_poly.type
_entity_poly.pdbx_seq_one_letter_code
_entity_poly.pdbx_strand_id
1 'polypeptide(L)'
;RKTGGALLGDRIRMNAINDSRVYMRSLATRQSNLALSKYVNEAVQVLKAAEFDLIILETSGIGQSDTEIIEHSDTSLYVMTPEFGAATQLEKIDMLDFADLVAINKFDKRGALDAIRDVKKQYMRNNNLWDVHMDDMPVFGTIASQFNDPGMNSLYKAIMDMLVEKTGVDLKSNMEITKEMSEKIFVIPPSRIRYLSEISESNRAYDKKVDEQVAVAQKLYGIFQTINSLTNSPIEIIKTGLNEDEILNKVTKEDIPFAKLLLAQFEKVKLKFDPLNWEIILNWNDTVQKYKNPVYTFKVRDKEINIETHSESLSHSKIPKVSLPKYEAWGDLLRWNLQENVPGEFPYASGLYPFKRTGEDPTRMFAGEGGPERTNRRFHYVSLGMDAKRLSTAFDSVTLYGNDPGVRPDIYGKIGNAGVSICCLDDAKKLYSGFDLSHHMTSVSMTINGPAPMLLGFFMNAAIDQNCEKYIKANKLEKQVEAKFKEIYDSKGLDRPVYQGELPEGNNGLGLLLLGLTGDLVLPADVYQQIKTETLSQVRGTVQADILKEDQAQNTCIFSTEFALRLMGDVQEYFIEKQVRNFYSVSISGYHIAEAGANPITQLALTLSNGFTYVEYYLSRGMDINKFGPNLSFFFSNGIDPEYSVIGRVARKIWAKAMKYKYGANPRAQMLKYHIQTSGRSLHAQEIDFNDIRTTLQALYAINDNCNSLHTNAYDEAITTPTEESVRRAMAIQLIINKELGLTK
;
A
#
# COMPACT_ATOMS: atom_id res chain seq x y z
N ARG A 1 10.18 -13.13 -35.59
CA ARG A 1 10.65 -14.42 -35.03
C ARG A 1 10.68 -15.49 -36.11
N LYS A 2 11.58 -16.50 -36.01
CA LYS A 2 11.66 -17.63 -36.96
C LYS A 2 10.32 -18.37 -37.15
N THR A 3 9.43 -18.33 -36.16
CA THR A 3 8.10 -18.96 -36.16
C THR A 3 6.98 -18.06 -36.71
N GLY A 4 7.28 -16.83 -37.11
CA GLY A 4 6.29 -15.90 -37.71
C GLY A 4 5.21 -15.33 -36.77
N GLY A 5 5.41 -15.41 -35.44
CA GLY A 5 4.48 -14.83 -34.45
C GLY A 5 4.76 -13.36 -34.19
N ALA A 6 3.72 -12.55 -34.04
CA ALA A 6 3.80 -11.14 -33.63
C ALA A 6 3.90 -11.04 -32.09
N LEU A 7 4.53 -9.97 -31.59
CA LEU A 7 4.57 -9.64 -30.17
C LEU A 7 3.25 -8.96 -29.76
N LEU A 8 2.55 -9.53 -28.79
CA LEU A 8 1.26 -9.02 -28.30
C LEU A 8 1.39 -8.13 -27.06
N GLY A 9 2.61 -7.98 -26.50
CA GLY A 9 2.82 -7.32 -25.20
C GLY A 9 2.35 -5.86 -25.17
N ASP A 10 2.58 -5.10 -26.21
CA ASP A 10 2.23 -3.68 -26.26
C ASP A 10 0.70 -3.47 -26.40
N ARG A 11 0.03 -4.36 -27.12
CA ARG A 11 -1.44 -4.32 -27.25
C ARG A 11 -2.16 -4.44 -25.91
N ILE A 12 -1.66 -5.24 -24.99
CA ILE A 12 -2.26 -5.45 -23.66
C ILE A 12 -2.17 -4.17 -22.81
N ARG A 13 -1.17 -3.32 -23.07
CA ARG A 13 -0.91 -2.09 -22.30
C ARG A 13 -1.62 -0.84 -22.86
N MET A 14 -2.19 -0.92 -24.03
CA MET A 14 -2.87 0.20 -24.68
C MET A 14 -4.36 0.26 -24.26
N ASN A 15 -4.67 1.11 -23.30
CA ASN A 15 -6.05 1.25 -22.80
C ASN A 15 -7.03 1.76 -23.88
N ALA A 16 -6.59 2.65 -24.76
CA ALA A 16 -7.42 3.20 -25.83
C ALA A 16 -7.89 2.16 -26.86
N ILE A 17 -7.26 1.00 -26.96
CA ILE A 17 -7.63 -0.06 -27.94
C ILE A 17 -9.04 -0.63 -27.69
N ASN A 18 -9.61 -0.38 -26.52
CA ASN A 18 -10.97 -0.86 -26.19
C ASN A 18 -12.08 0.09 -26.66
N ASP A 19 -11.74 1.29 -27.15
CA ASP A 19 -12.71 2.19 -27.79
C ASP A 19 -13.12 1.62 -29.16
N SER A 20 -14.41 1.69 -29.51
CA SER A 20 -14.94 1.18 -30.79
C SER A 20 -14.36 1.89 -32.01
N ARG A 21 -13.83 3.10 -31.84
CA ARG A 21 -13.15 3.89 -32.89
C ARG A 21 -11.67 3.54 -33.04
N VAL A 22 -11.12 2.65 -32.19
CA VAL A 22 -9.69 2.30 -32.20
C VAL A 22 -9.51 0.85 -32.61
N TYR A 23 -8.61 0.62 -33.54
CA TYR A 23 -8.23 -0.71 -33.99
C TYR A 23 -6.71 -0.86 -33.99
N MET A 24 -6.19 -1.97 -33.49
CA MET A 24 -4.76 -2.29 -33.51
C MET A 24 -4.52 -3.70 -34.05
N ARG A 25 -3.59 -3.80 -34.98
CA ARG A 25 -3.15 -5.07 -35.53
C ARG A 25 -1.64 -5.15 -35.62
N SER A 26 -1.06 -6.24 -35.13
CA SER A 26 0.36 -6.54 -35.31
C SER A 26 0.54 -7.45 -36.53
N LEU A 27 1.38 -7.04 -37.47
CA LEU A 27 1.74 -7.78 -38.67
C LEU A 27 3.12 -8.41 -38.53
N ALA A 28 3.27 -9.70 -38.89
CA ALA A 28 4.54 -10.39 -38.85
C ALA A 28 5.34 -10.15 -40.13
N THR A 29 6.60 -9.74 -40.03
CA THR A 29 7.48 -9.54 -41.18
C THR A 29 7.97 -10.85 -41.78
N ARG A 30 8.05 -11.93 -41.00
CA ARG A 30 8.50 -13.29 -41.38
C ARG A 30 9.91 -13.39 -41.97
N GLN A 31 10.56 -12.28 -42.23
CA GLN A 31 11.94 -12.18 -42.74
C GLN A 31 12.76 -11.31 -41.80
N SER A 32 14.03 -11.63 -41.61
CA SER A 32 14.88 -10.99 -40.62
C SER A 32 15.35 -9.58 -41.01
N ASN A 33 15.21 -9.19 -42.27
CA ASN A 33 15.78 -7.98 -42.83
C ASN A 33 14.77 -6.99 -43.36
N LEU A 34 13.46 -7.17 -43.09
CA LEU A 34 12.40 -6.23 -43.52
C LEU A 34 11.80 -5.54 -42.32
N ALA A 35 11.65 -4.21 -42.37
CA ALA A 35 10.99 -3.40 -41.36
C ALA A 35 9.49 -3.59 -41.35
N LEU A 36 8.95 -3.72 -42.55
CA LEU A 36 7.51 -3.80 -42.78
C LEU A 36 7.10 -5.19 -43.28
N SER A 37 5.85 -5.55 -43.03
CA SER A 37 5.23 -6.73 -43.62
C SER A 37 4.91 -6.47 -45.07
N LYS A 38 5.10 -7.47 -45.94
CA LYS A 38 4.70 -7.39 -47.38
C LYS A 38 3.22 -7.08 -47.60
N TYR A 39 2.39 -7.19 -46.56
CA TYR A 39 0.94 -6.91 -46.61
C TYR A 39 0.58 -5.56 -45.99
N VAL A 40 1.55 -4.66 -45.75
CA VAL A 40 1.28 -3.38 -45.12
C VAL A 40 0.36 -2.50 -45.95
N ASN A 41 0.56 -2.48 -47.26
CA ASN A 41 -0.31 -1.70 -48.20
C ASN A 41 -1.75 -2.15 -48.14
N GLU A 42 -2.00 -3.45 -48.22
CA GLU A 42 -3.35 -4.00 -48.16
C GLU A 42 -4.00 -3.71 -46.80
N ALA A 43 -3.23 -3.80 -45.73
CA ALA A 43 -3.72 -3.45 -44.38
C ALA A 43 -4.11 -1.97 -44.28
N VAL A 44 -3.27 -1.06 -44.80
CA VAL A 44 -3.58 0.38 -44.83
C VAL A 44 -4.80 0.66 -45.69
N GLN A 45 -4.94 0.01 -46.87
CA GLN A 45 -6.14 0.17 -47.72
C GLN A 45 -7.41 -0.30 -47.04
N VAL A 46 -7.36 -1.39 -46.26
CA VAL A 46 -8.51 -1.87 -45.49
C VAL A 46 -8.91 -0.85 -44.43
N LEU A 47 -7.93 -0.26 -43.69
CA LEU A 47 -8.21 0.76 -42.70
C LEU A 47 -8.77 2.06 -43.31
N LYS A 48 -8.24 2.47 -44.47
CA LYS A 48 -8.82 3.60 -45.24
C LYS A 48 -10.25 3.32 -45.69
N ALA A 49 -10.52 2.10 -46.17
CA ALA A 49 -11.88 1.70 -46.57
C ALA A 49 -12.84 1.58 -45.38
N ALA A 50 -12.30 1.37 -44.16
CA ALA A 50 -13.07 1.38 -42.93
C ALA A 50 -13.20 2.78 -42.29
N GLU A 51 -12.80 3.83 -43.04
CA GLU A 51 -12.96 5.26 -42.69
C GLU A 51 -12.27 5.65 -41.35
N PHE A 52 -11.06 5.10 -41.08
CA PHE A 52 -10.24 5.58 -39.97
C PHE A 52 -9.60 6.93 -40.32
N ASP A 53 -9.78 7.93 -39.45
CA ASP A 53 -9.26 9.30 -39.62
C ASP A 53 -7.72 9.38 -39.49
N LEU A 54 -7.13 8.53 -38.67
CA LEU A 54 -5.69 8.48 -38.44
C LEU A 54 -5.18 7.02 -38.42
N ILE A 55 -4.16 6.74 -39.24
CA ILE A 55 -3.50 5.43 -39.30
C ILE A 55 -2.06 5.60 -38.87
N ILE A 56 -1.67 4.94 -37.77
CA ILE A 56 -0.28 4.92 -37.26
C ILE A 56 0.38 3.63 -37.73
N LEU A 57 1.42 3.75 -38.55
CA LEU A 57 2.22 2.64 -39.03
C LEU A 57 3.55 2.58 -38.26
N GLU A 58 3.76 1.51 -37.47
CA GLU A 58 4.98 1.32 -36.67
C GLU A 58 5.88 0.25 -37.28
N THR A 59 7.16 0.57 -37.44
CA THR A 59 8.16 -0.39 -37.87
C THR A 59 8.75 -1.16 -36.68
N SER A 60 9.19 -2.40 -36.91
CA SER A 60 10.10 -3.05 -35.97
C SER A 60 11.42 -2.28 -35.91
N GLY A 61 12.00 -2.11 -34.70
CA GLY A 61 13.30 -1.43 -34.53
C GLY A 61 14.42 -2.17 -35.29
N ILE A 62 14.63 -1.82 -36.52
CA ILE A 62 15.73 -2.27 -37.36
C ILE A 62 16.57 -1.07 -37.72
N GLY A 63 17.82 -1.21 -37.47
CA GLY A 63 18.97 -0.47 -37.93
C GLY A 63 18.82 0.93 -38.53
N GLN A 64 19.90 1.44 -39.01
CA GLN A 64 20.06 2.84 -39.43
C GLN A 64 19.61 3.12 -40.87
N SER A 65 19.22 2.10 -41.64
CA SER A 65 19.11 2.19 -43.12
C SER A 65 17.75 1.77 -43.70
N ASP A 66 16.66 1.79 -42.88
CA ASP A 66 15.33 1.38 -43.37
C ASP A 66 14.40 2.56 -43.54
N THR A 67 14.30 3.06 -44.74
CA THR A 67 13.44 4.21 -45.13
C THR A 67 12.15 3.80 -45.83
N GLU A 68 11.84 2.50 -45.94
CA GLU A 68 10.68 1.97 -46.66
C GLU A 68 9.33 2.54 -46.12
N ILE A 69 9.28 2.87 -44.83
CA ILE A 69 8.07 3.41 -44.19
C ILE A 69 7.62 4.74 -44.83
N ILE A 70 8.54 5.53 -45.38
CA ILE A 70 8.24 6.85 -45.94
C ILE A 70 7.29 6.74 -47.14
N GLU A 71 7.41 5.66 -47.94
CA GLU A 71 6.58 5.41 -49.10
C GLU A 71 5.11 5.08 -48.73
N HIS A 72 4.88 4.77 -47.43
CA HIS A 72 3.57 4.33 -46.93
C HIS A 72 2.91 5.33 -45.98
N SER A 73 3.54 6.50 -45.73
CA SER A 73 3.05 7.46 -44.73
C SER A 73 3.07 8.90 -45.28
N ASP A 74 2.08 9.71 -44.86
CA ASP A 74 2.00 11.13 -45.21
C ASP A 74 2.97 11.96 -44.36
N THR A 75 3.27 11.50 -43.15
CA THR A 75 4.20 12.14 -42.20
C THR A 75 5.04 11.08 -41.51
N SER A 76 6.34 11.33 -41.40
CA SER A 76 7.31 10.41 -40.80
C SER A 76 7.87 10.94 -39.48
N LEU A 77 7.83 10.10 -38.45
CA LEU A 77 8.44 10.35 -37.15
C LEU A 77 9.56 9.35 -36.88
N TYR A 78 10.78 9.84 -36.72
CA TYR A 78 11.89 9.01 -36.30
C TYR A 78 12.11 9.08 -34.78
N VAL A 79 12.05 7.92 -34.11
CA VAL A 79 12.24 7.82 -32.65
C VAL A 79 13.61 7.21 -32.37
N MET A 80 14.46 7.94 -31.69
CA MET A 80 15.79 7.48 -31.29
C MET A 80 16.04 7.70 -29.79
N THR A 81 17.17 7.23 -29.28
CA THR A 81 17.60 7.45 -27.89
C THR A 81 18.95 8.20 -27.88
N PRO A 82 19.35 8.83 -26.74
CA PRO A 82 20.64 9.53 -26.67
C PRO A 82 21.88 8.66 -26.93
N GLU A 83 21.71 7.34 -26.93
CA GLU A 83 22.83 6.37 -27.06
C GLU A 83 23.10 5.97 -28.52
N PHE A 84 23.12 6.91 -29.44
CA PHE A 84 23.46 6.64 -30.86
C PHE A 84 24.97 6.58 -31.15
N GLY A 85 25.81 6.81 -30.14
CA GLY A 85 27.28 6.82 -30.30
C GLY A 85 27.88 8.21 -30.45
N ALA A 86 29.00 8.34 -31.17
CA ALA A 86 29.64 9.63 -31.44
C ALA A 86 28.81 10.49 -32.41
N ALA A 87 28.88 11.81 -32.32
CA ALA A 87 28.15 12.74 -33.18
C ALA A 87 28.37 12.46 -34.69
N THR A 88 29.57 11.96 -35.08
CA THR A 88 29.90 11.56 -36.47
C THR A 88 29.13 10.31 -36.93
N GLN A 89 28.54 9.53 -36.03
CA GLN A 89 27.69 8.39 -36.41
C GLN A 89 26.29 8.83 -36.87
N LEU A 90 25.87 10.07 -36.59
CA LEU A 90 24.60 10.61 -37.07
C LEU A 90 24.53 10.67 -38.61
N GLU A 91 25.67 10.86 -39.28
CA GLU A 91 25.76 10.85 -40.75
C GLU A 91 25.44 9.48 -41.40
N LYS A 92 25.40 8.41 -40.60
CA LYS A 92 25.04 7.05 -41.05
C LYS A 92 23.59 6.69 -40.79
N ILE A 93 22.80 7.62 -40.28
CA ILE A 93 21.39 7.39 -39.96
C ILE A 93 20.54 7.99 -41.07
N ASP A 94 20.28 7.18 -42.09
CA ASP A 94 19.54 7.58 -43.30
C ASP A 94 18.18 8.20 -42.99
N MET A 95 17.53 7.74 -41.90
CA MET A 95 16.21 8.31 -41.46
C MET A 95 16.29 9.80 -41.09
N LEU A 96 17.42 10.35 -40.71
CA LEU A 96 17.55 11.79 -40.43
C LEU A 96 17.49 12.66 -41.68
N ASP A 97 17.65 12.07 -42.89
CA ASP A 97 17.51 12.76 -44.17
C ASP A 97 16.03 12.87 -44.59
N PHE A 98 15.18 11.98 -44.09
CA PHE A 98 13.82 11.80 -44.58
C PHE A 98 12.74 12.01 -43.51
N ALA A 99 13.10 12.00 -42.24
CA ALA A 99 12.13 12.16 -41.17
C ALA A 99 11.59 13.62 -41.09
N ASP A 100 10.31 13.77 -41.08
CA ASP A 100 9.69 15.08 -40.87
C ASP A 100 9.86 15.58 -39.43
N LEU A 101 9.77 14.65 -38.48
CA LEU A 101 9.91 14.90 -37.05
C LEU A 101 10.88 13.90 -36.43
N VAL A 102 11.64 14.34 -35.45
CA VAL A 102 12.56 13.47 -34.70
C VAL A 102 12.28 13.55 -33.21
N ALA A 103 12.12 12.40 -32.55
CA ALA A 103 12.01 12.30 -31.11
C ALA A 103 13.23 11.64 -30.50
N ILE A 104 13.88 12.30 -29.56
CA ILE A 104 14.95 11.72 -28.74
C ILE A 104 14.30 11.29 -27.42
N ASN A 105 13.86 10.03 -27.39
CA ASN A 105 13.20 9.45 -26.22
C ASN A 105 14.22 9.02 -25.15
N LYS A 106 13.75 8.79 -23.92
CA LYS A 106 14.60 8.57 -22.73
C LYS A 106 15.53 9.76 -22.48
N PHE A 107 14.98 10.96 -22.61
CA PHE A 107 15.71 12.21 -22.48
C PHE A 107 16.24 12.46 -21.06
N ASP A 108 15.84 11.64 -20.09
CA ASP A 108 16.36 11.57 -18.72
C ASP A 108 17.77 10.92 -18.62
N LYS A 109 18.26 10.33 -19.69
CA LYS A 109 19.59 9.70 -19.70
C LYS A 109 20.71 10.71 -19.83
N ARG A 110 21.88 10.33 -19.29
CA ARG A 110 23.10 11.14 -19.40
C ARG A 110 23.45 11.38 -20.88
N GLY A 111 23.78 12.61 -21.23
CA GLY A 111 24.14 13.02 -22.59
C GLY A 111 22.96 13.44 -23.47
N ALA A 112 21.73 13.45 -22.95
CA ALA A 112 20.54 13.81 -23.72
C ALA A 112 20.60 15.25 -24.28
N LEU A 113 21.10 16.23 -23.49
CA LEU A 113 21.29 17.61 -23.94
C LEU A 113 22.29 17.75 -25.08
N ASP A 114 23.37 16.97 -25.05
CA ASP A 114 24.32 16.94 -26.15
C ASP A 114 23.71 16.25 -27.38
N ALA A 115 22.99 15.17 -27.15
CA ALA A 115 22.31 14.44 -28.22
C ALA A 115 21.31 15.31 -28.99
N ILE A 116 20.43 16.05 -28.30
CA ILE A 116 19.45 16.91 -28.98
C ILE A 116 20.14 18.02 -29.78
N ARG A 117 21.20 18.61 -29.23
CA ARG A 117 21.97 19.62 -29.94
C ARG A 117 22.62 19.05 -31.22
N ASP A 118 23.24 17.87 -31.13
CA ASP A 118 23.95 17.26 -32.22
C ASP A 118 22.98 16.77 -33.31
N VAL A 119 21.84 16.20 -32.93
CA VAL A 119 20.78 15.79 -33.88
C VAL A 119 20.16 17.01 -34.56
N LYS A 120 19.87 18.11 -33.86
CA LYS A 120 19.40 19.37 -34.47
C LYS A 120 20.38 19.90 -35.51
N LYS A 121 21.70 19.89 -35.21
CA LYS A 121 22.73 20.29 -36.15
C LYS A 121 22.78 19.39 -37.40
N GLN A 122 22.66 18.09 -37.21
CA GLN A 122 22.66 17.15 -38.31
C GLN A 122 21.40 17.31 -39.17
N TYR A 123 20.21 17.46 -38.55
CA TYR A 123 18.98 17.72 -39.25
C TYR A 123 19.02 19.02 -40.09
N MET A 124 19.59 20.10 -39.53
CA MET A 124 19.82 21.37 -40.29
C MET A 124 20.67 21.13 -41.52
N ARG A 125 21.77 20.37 -41.39
CA ARG A 125 22.69 20.06 -42.51
C ARG A 125 22.01 19.26 -43.61
N ASN A 126 21.33 18.19 -43.22
CA ASN A 126 20.69 17.28 -44.14
C ASN A 126 19.58 17.98 -44.95
N ASN A 127 18.84 18.87 -44.34
CA ASN A 127 17.74 19.61 -44.96
C ASN A 127 18.12 20.99 -45.48
N ASN A 128 19.41 21.38 -45.46
CA ASN A 128 19.93 22.68 -45.93
C ASN A 128 19.24 23.91 -45.27
N LEU A 129 18.89 23.82 -43.98
CA LEU A 129 18.12 24.84 -43.24
C LEU A 129 19.05 25.83 -42.52
N TRP A 130 19.94 26.51 -43.27
CA TRP A 130 20.96 27.39 -42.70
C TRP A 130 20.42 28.72 -42.16
N ASP A 131 19.28 29.17 -42.66
CA ASP A 131 18.63 30.41 -42.27
C ASP A 131 17.62 30.27 -41.13
N VAL A 132 17.42 29.06 -40.62
CA VAL A 132 16.46 28.75 -39.53
C VAL A 132 17.22 28.60 -38.21
N HIS A 133 16.62 29.12 -37.11
CA HIS A 133 17.24 28.96 -35.80
C HIS A 133 17.25 27.51 -35.35
N MET A 134 18.33 27.09 -34.70
CA MET A 134 18.50 25.68 -34.27
C MET A 134 17.39 25.19 -33.33
N ASP A 135 16.78 26.09 -32.54
CA ASP A 135 15.71 25.73 -31.63
C ASP A 135 14.39 25.43 -32.33
N ASP A 136 14.21 25.94 -33.55
CA ASP A 136 13.01 25.71 -34.38
C ASP A 136 13.07 24.40 -35.18
N MET A 137 14.16 23.64 -35.07
CA MET A 137 14.25 22.32 -35.69
C MET A 137 13.24 21.35 -35.09
N PRO A 138 12.57 20.51 -35.91
CA PRO A 138 11.53 19.58 -35.46
C PRO A 138 12.12 18.34 -34.75
N VAL A 139 12.95 18.60 -33.75
CA VAL A 139 13.64 17.58 -32.93
C VAL A 139 13.26 17.80 -31.46
N PHE A 140 12.62 16.81 -30.88
CA PHE A 140 12.02 16.88 -29.54
C PHE A 140 12.69 15.92 -28.57
N GLY A 141 13.10 16.40 -27.40
CA GLY A 141 13.51 15.55 -26.30
C GLY A 141 12.28 15.07 -25.53
N THR A 142 12.12 13.76 -25.36
CA THR A 142 10.91 13.19 -24.75
C THR A 142 11.22 12.14 -23.70
N ILE A 143 10.36 12.05 -22.67
CA ILE A 143 10.40 10.99 -21.67
C ILE A 143 9.05 10.27 -21.71
N ALA A 144 8.89 9.29 -22.62
CA ALA A 144 7.62 8.61 -22.84
C ALA A 144 7.10 7.82 -21.62
N SER A 145 7.98 7.47 -20.68
CA SER A 145 7.61 6.84 -19.41
C SER A 145 7.03 7.82 -18.38
N GLN A 146 7.09 9.14 -18.66
CA GLN A 146 6.66 10.19 -17.76
C GLN A 146 5.28 10.71 -18.17
N PHE A 147 4.30 10.63 -17.24
CA PHE A 147 2.97 11.18 -17.53
C PHE A 147 3.02 12.71 -17.70
N ASN A 148 2.32 13.21 -18.71
CA ASN A 148 2.24 14.63 -19.05
C ASN A 148 3.61 15.29 -19.24
N ASP A 149 4.54 14.58 -19.90
CA ASP A 149 5.87 15.11 -20.21
C ASP A 149 5.80 16.29 -21.19
N PRO A 150 6.43 17.46 -20.90
CA PRO A 150 6.36 18.64 -21.76
C PRO A 150 6.86 18.36 -23.19
N GLY A 151 7.93 17.58 -23.36
CA GLY A 151 8.46 17.23 -24.67
C GLY A 151 7.54 16.30 -25.47
N MET A 152 6.88 15.34 -24.79
CA MET A 152 5.85 14.50 -25.42
C MET A 152 4.65 15.33 -25.89
N ASN A 153 4.20 16.28 -25.06
CA ASN A 153 3.10 17.19 -25.44
C ASN A 153 3.47 18.06 -26.66
N SER A 154 4.71 18.57 -26.67
CA SER A 154 5.22 19.37 -27.78
C SER A 154 5.36 18.54 -29.07
N LEU A 155 5.84 17.30 -28.97
CA LEU A 155 5.90 16.35 -30.08
C LEU A 155 4.49 16.03 -30.61
N TYR A 156 3.54 15.70 -29.75
CA TYR A 156 2.15 15.46 -30.15
C TYR A 156 1.58 16.63 -30.92
N LYS A 157 1.74 17.85 -30.38
CA LYS A 157 1.25 19.07 -31.05
C LYS A 157 1.88 19.23 -32.43
N ALA A 158 3.20 19.02 -32.57
CA ALA A 158 3.92 19.11 -33.83
C ALA A 158 3.47 18.06 -34.85
N ILE A 159 3.19 16.83 -34.42
CA ILE A 159 2.62 15.76 -35.28
C ILE A 159 1.26 16.20 -35.83
N MET A 160 0.36 16.69 -34.97
CA MET A 160 -0.98 17.09 -35.39
C MET A 160 -0.95 18.30 -36.33
N ASP A 161 -0.14 19.31 -36.02
CA ASP A 161 0.02 20.50 -36.89
C ASP A 161 0.58 20.14 -38.27
N MET A 162 1.58 19.24 -38.32
CA MET A 162 2.17 18.76 -39.57
C MET A 162 1.20 17.91 -40.41
N LEU A 163 0.41 17.06 -39.77
CA LEU A 163 -0.64 16.29 -40.47
C LEU A 163 -1.67 17.23 -41.12
N VAL A 164 -2.12 18.25 -40.39
CA VAL A 164 -3.05 19.27 -40.90
C VAL A 164 -2.41 20.02 -42.09
N GLU A 165 -1.16 20.42 -41.98
CA GLU A 165 -0.44 21.14 -43.03
C GLU A 165 -0.28 20.30 -44.31
N LYS A 166 0.13 19.03 -44.17
CA LYS A 166 0.40 18.16 -45.33
C LYS A 166 -0.84 17.59 -46.00
N THR A 167 -1.89 17.30 -45.22
CA THR A 167 -3.05 16.54 -45.73
C THR A 167 -4.33 17.37 -45.75
N GLY A 168 -4.38 18.52 -45.07
CA GLY A 168 -5.59 19.33 -44.95
C GLY A 168 -6.68 18.73 -44.07
N VAL A 169 -6.39 17.66 -43.33
CA VAL A 169 -7.34 16.97 -42.44
C VAL A 169 -7.71 17.84 -41.26
N ASP A 170 -8.95 17.79 -40.78
CA ASP A 170 -9.44 18.56 -39.63
C ASP A 170 -9.09 17.84 -38.30
N LEU A 171 -7.79 17.73 -38.02
CA LEU A 171 -7.24 17.14 -36.77
C LEU A 171 -6.43 18.16 -35.98
N LYS A 172 -6.72 19.46 -36.11
CA LYS A 172 -5.98 20.49 -35.37
C LYS A 172 -6.17 20.35 -33.86
N SER A 173 -5.04 20.18 -33.15
CA SER A 173 -5.05 20.12 -31.69
C SER A 173 -5.11 21.52 -31.08
N ASN A 174 -6.01 21.73 -30.12
CA ASN A 174 -6.10 22.92 -29.29
C ASN A 174 -5.32 22.79 -27.96
N MET A 175 -4.50 21.75 -27.83
CA MET A 175 -3.69 21.52 -26.64
C MET A 175 -2.69 22.66 -26.44
N GLU A 176 -2.69 23.25 -25.25
CA GLU A 176 -1.68 24.21 -24.84
C GLU A 176 -0.38 23.47 -24.47
N ILE A 177 0.73 23.95 -25.03
CA ILE A 177 2.05 23.41 -24.73
C ILE A 177 2.88 24.42 -23.93
N THR A 178 3.73 23.94 -23.05
CA THR A 178 4.73 24.74 -22.36
C THR A 178 6.06 24.72 -23.14
N LYS A 179 6.89 25.75 -22.96
CA LYS A 179 8.26 25.78 -23.53
C LYS A 179 9.28 25.06 -22.63
N GLU A 180 8.81 24.33 -21.64
CA GLU A 180 9.66 23.59 -20.72
C GLU A 180 10.27 22.37 -21.43
N MET A 181 11.50 22.05 -21.06
CA MET A 181 12.17 20.84 -21.51
C MET A 181 11.73 19.64 -20.66
N SER A 182 11.76 18.46 -21.24
CA SER A 182 11.58 17.22 -20.48
C SER A 182 12.69 17.06 -19.45
N GLU A 183 12.32 17.00 -18.18
CA GLU A 183 13.23 16.75 -17.08
C GLU A 183 12.79 15.50 -16.30
N LYS A 184 13.78 14.76 -15.80
CA LYS A 184 13.47 13.61 -14.96
C LYS A 184 12.85 14.05 -13.64
N ILE A 185 11.63 13.59 -13.41
CA ILE A 185 10.96 13.76 -12.12
C ILE A 185 11.44 12.66 -11.17
N PHE A 186 12.21 13.07 -10.17
CA PHE A 186 12.67 12.15 -9.14
C PHE A 186 11.54 11.89 -8.12
N VAL A 187 11.13 10.65 -8.01
CA VAL A 187 10.22 10.21 -6.93
C VAL A 187 10.88 10.42 -5.56
N ILE A 188 12.16 10.04 -5.46
CA ILE A 188 12.99 10.29 -4.29
C ILE A 188 14.13 11.21 -4.72
N PRO A 189 14.27 12.40 -4.11
CA PRO A 189 15.34 13.34 -4.46
C PRO A 189 16.74 12.71 -4.36
N PRO A 190 17.70 13.09 -5.20
CA PRO A 190 19.06 12.52 -5.19
C PRO A 190 19.76 12.58 -3.83
N SER A 191 19.47 13.59 -3.01
CA SER A 191 20.00 13.72 -1.64
C SER A 191 19.49 12.66 -0.66
N ARG A 192 18.45 11.90 -1.02
CA ARG A 192 17.79 10.91 -0.14
C ARG A 192 17.88 9.47 -0.65
N ILE A 193 18.56 9.21 -1.74
CA ILE A 193 18.60 7.87 -2.39
C ILE A 193 19.26 6.77 -1.56
N ARG A 194 20.09 7.13 -0.54
CA ARG A 194 20.80 6.16 0.32
C ARG A 194 19.98 5.67 1.51
N TYR A 195 18.71 6.00 1.59
CA TYR A 195 17.87 5.75 2.75
C TYR A 195 17.87 4.30 3.25
N LEU A 196 17.87 3.29 2.37
CA LEU A 196 17.90 1.88 2.79
C LEU A 196 19.21 1.49 3.47
N SER A 197 20.37 1.97 2.98
CA SER A 197 21.64 1.72 3.64
C SER A 197 21.73 2.44 4.99
N GLU A 198 21.25 3.68 5.07
CA GLU A 198 21.19 4.45 6.32
C GLU A 198 20.29 3.79 7.37
N ILE A 199 19.15 3.22 6.95
CA ILE A 199 18.27 2.44 7.83
C ILE A 199 19.00 1.20 8.35
N SER A 200 19.69 0.46 7.47
CA SER A 200 20.47 -0.71 7.86
C SER A 200 21.60 -0.36 8.84
N GLU A 201 22.33 0.70 8.55
CA GLU A 201 23.40 1.22 9.40
C GLU A 201 22.86 1.65 10.78
N SER A 202 21.75 2.40 10.81
CA SER A 202 21.08 2.84 12.04
C SER A 202 20.60 1.66 12.89
N ASN A 203 20.00 0.63 12.28
CA ASN A 203 19.56 -0.57 13.00
C ASN A 203 20.73 -1.33 13.61
N ARG A 204 21.84 -1.51 12.87
CA ARG A 204 23.05 -2.16 13.36
C ARG A 204 23.75 -1.35 14.47
N ALA A 205 23.78 -0.02 14.33
CA ALA A 205 24.34 0.87 15.35
C ALA A 205 23.54 0.79 16.66
N TYR A 206 22.21 0.69 16.56
CA TYR A 206 21.37 0.44 17.74
C TYR A 206 21.72 -0.87 18.43
N ASP A 207 21.79 -1.98 17.69
CA ASP A 207 22.10 -3.29 18.25
C ASP A 207 23.49 -3.32 18.90
N LYS A 208 24.48 -2.69 18.27
CA LYS A 208 25.82 -2.52 18.86
C LYS A 208 25.78 -1.72 20.17
N LYS A 209 25.04 -0.58 20.19
CA LYS A 209 24.85 0.21 21.42
C LYS A 209 24.19 -0.62 22.52
N VAL A 210 23.20 -1.46 22.18
CA VAL A 210 22.58 -2.38 23.14
C VAL A 210 23.63 -3.33 23.72
N ASP A 211 24.44 -3.98 22.88
CA ASP A 211 25.50 -4.91 23.38
C ASP A 211 26.51 -4.22 24.30
N GLU A 212 26.93 -3.00 23.97
CA GLU A 212 27.82 -2.20 24.80
C GLU A 212 27.19 -1.87 26.16
N GLN A 213 25.94 -1.45 26.20
CA GLN A 213 25.21 -1.11 27.42
C GLN A 213 24.89 -2.35 28.25
N VAL A 214 24.58 -3.48 27.64
CA VAL A 214 24.40 -4.77 28.31
C VAL A 214 25.68 -5.21 29.04
N ALA A 215 26.83 -5.04 28.38
CA ALA A 215 28.12 -5.36 29.02
C ALA A 215 28.42 -4.46 30.24
N VAL A 216 28.00 -3.17 30.17
CA VAL A 216 28.14 -2.25 31.34
C VAL A 216 27.16 -2.65 32.44
N ALA A 217 25.90 -2.96 32.13
CA ALA A 217 24.89 -3.41 33.09
C ALA A 217 25.35 -4.67 33.83
N GLN A 218 25.94 -5.64 33.12
CA GLN A 218 26.43 -6.87 33.69
C GLN A 218 27.59 -6.63 34.66
N LYS A 219 28.49 -5.68 34.34
CA LYS A 219 29.57 -5.28 35.25
C LYS A 219 29.03 -4.60 36.53
N LEU A 220 28.06 -3.69 36.37
CA LEU A 220 27.38 -3.04 37.50
C LEU A 220 26.71 -4.06 38.40
N TYR A 221 25.99 -5.03 37.79
CA TYR A 221 25.37 -6.11 38.56
C TYR A 221 26.37 -6.97 39.32
N GLY A 222 27.51 -7.33 38.72
CA GLY A 222 28.59 -8.07 39.38
C GLY A 222 29.14 -7.30 40.59
N ILE A 223 29.42 -6.01 40.46
CA ILE A 223 29.89 -5.17 41.56
C ILE A 223 28.83 -5.06 42.66
N PHE A 224 27.56 -4.82 42.27
CA PHE A 224 26.42 -4.77 43.18
C PHE A 224 26.27 -6.06 43.98
N GLN A 225 26.32 -7.23 43.35
CA GLN A 225 26.23 -8.53 44.02
C GLN A 225 27.41 -8.77 44.97
N THR A 226 28.61 -8.34 44.59
CA THR A 226 29.80 -8.44 45.47
C THR A 226 29.63 -7.57 46.72
N ILE A 227 29.13 -6.32 46.55
CA ILE A 227 28.85 -5.46 47.73
C ILE A 227 27.75 -6.09 48.58
N ASN A 228 26.69 -6.59 47.97
CA ASN A 228 25.55 -7.21 48.68
C ASN A 228 25.99 -8.45 49.49
N SER A 229 27.00 -9.19 49.00
CA SER A 229 27.58 -10.33 49.73
C SER A 229 28.38 -9.97 50.97
N LEU A 230 28.85 -8.71 51.09
CA LEU A 230 29.57 -8.18 52.26
C LEU A 230 28.61 -7.62 53.33
N THR A 231 27.33 -7.42 52.97
CA THR A 231 26.35 -6.82 53.86
C THR A 231 25.55 -7.86 54.62
N ASN A 232 25.18 -7.56 55.88
CA ASN A 232 24.39 -8.45 56.74
C ASN A 232 22.88 -8.45 56.39
N SER A 233 22.47 -7.58 55.45
CA SER A 233 21.08 -7.48 54.95
C SER A 233 21.09 -6.94 53.55
N PRO A 234 20.07 -7.26 52.70
CA PRO A 234 19.99 -6.79 51.32
C PRO A 234 20.09 -5.27 51.20
N ILE A 235 20.78 -4.81 50.15
CA ILE A 235 20.87 -3.41 49.78
C ILE A 235 19.96 -3.11 48.60
N GLU A 236 19.46 -1.88 48.57
CA GLU A 236 18.55 -1.44 47.48
C GLU A 236 19.29 -0.50 46.56
N ILE A 237 18.89 -0.55 45.28
CA ILE A 237 19.33 0.42 44.29
C ILE A 237 18.41 1.64 44.31
N ILE A 238 19.00 2.82 44.20
CA ILE A 238 18.27 4.08 44.19
C ILE A 238 18.51 4.84 42.88
N LYS A 239 17.75 5.90 42.64
CA LYS A 239 17.83 6.69 41.39
C LYS A 239 19.25 7.22 41.12
N THR A 240 19.98 7.60 42.18
CA THR A 240 21.37 8.07 42.10
C THR A 240 22.39 6.96 41.99
N GLY A 241 22.05 5.71 42.26
CA GLY A 241 22.97 4.55 42.24
C GLY A 241 22.86 3.70 43.51
N LEU A 242 23.89 3.68 44.31
CA LEU A 242 23.95 2.99 45.60
C LEU A 242 24.06 4.03 46.71
N ASN A 243 23.46 3.74 47.87
CA ASN A 243 23.57 4.60 49.05
C ASN A 243 24.79 4.18 49.86
N GLU A 244 25.88 4.98 49.81
CA GLU A 244 27.15 4.68 50.48
C GLU A 244 26.99 4.56 52.01
N ASP A 245 26.29 5.51 52.65
CA ASP A 245 26.11 5.52 54.09
C ASP A 245 25.32 4.29 54.57
N GLU A 246 24.30 3.92 53.86
CA GLU A 246 23.50 2.73 54.15
C GLU A 246 24.35 1.45 54.05
N ILE A 247 25.17 1.34 53.01
CA ILE A 247 26.00 0.18 52.74
C ILE A 247 27.09 0.06 53.81
N LEU A 248 27.75 1.14 54.11
CA LEU A 248 28.84 1.14 55.12
C LEU A 248 28.33 0.80 56.53
N ASN A 249 27.07 1.09 56.85
CA ASN A 249 26.44 0.71 58.11
C ASN A 249 26.04 -0.79 58.15
N LYS A 250 25.92 -1.45 57.01
CA LYS A 250 25.54 -2.87 56.88
C LYS A 250 26.76 -3.82 56.75
N VAL A 251 27.95 -3.27 56.59
CA VAL A 251 29.19 -4.02 56.36
C VAL A 251 30.01 -4.12 57.67
N THR A 252 30.78 -5.20 57.87
CA THR A 252 31.65 -5.35 59.01
C THR A 252 32.81 -4.31 59.00
N LYS A 253 33.35 -3.93 60.14
CA LYS A 253 34.44 -2.93 60.20
C LYS A 253 35.66 -3.32 59.37
N GLU A 254 35.94 -4.62 59.27
CA GLU A 254 37.06 -5.16 58.50
C GLU A 254 36.88 -5.03 57.00
N ASP A 255 35.63 -5.10 56.50
CA ASP A 255 35.28 -5.04 55.08
C ASP A 255 35.02 -3.61 54.56
N ILE A 256 34.93 -2.59 55.43
CA ILE A 256 34.69 -1.19 55.06
C ILE A 256 35.64 -0.70 53.95
N PRO A 257 37.00 -0.91 54.04
CA PRO A 257 37.89 -0.44 52.97
C PRO A 257 37.60 -1.08 51.60
N PHE A 258 37.23 -2.36 51.60
CA PHE A 258 36.91 -3.10 50.37
C PHE A 258 35.56 -2.64 49.79
N ALA A 259 34.55 -2.43 50.64
CA ALA A 259 33.29 -1.88 50.25
C ALA A 259 33.41 -0.49 49.60
N LYS A 260 34.23 0.41 50.16
CA LYS A 260 34.52 1.73 49.57
C LYS A 260 35.18 1.63 48.21
N LEU A 261 36.13 0.71 48.03
CA LEU A 261 36.75 0.49 46.72
C LEU A 261 35.76 0.01 45.68
N LEU A 262 34.86 -0.90 46.04
CA LEU A 262 33.80 -1.40 45.16
C LEU A 262 32.78 -0.31 44.82
N LEU A 263 32.37 0.54 45.78
CA LEU A 263 31.50 1.68 45.56
C LEU A 263 32.12 2.69 44.57
N ALA A 264 33.37 3.04 44.76
CA ALA A 264 34.10 3.91 43.84
C ALA A 264 34.17 3.31 42.41
N GLN A 265 34.38 2.00 42.31
CA GLN A 265 34.37 1.30 41.03
C GLN A 265 32.97 1.23 40.40
N PHE A 266 31.93 1.05 41.21
CA PHE A 266 30.54 1.08 40.76
C PHE A 266 30.22 2.44 40.11
N GLU A 267 30.50 3.55 40.79
CA GLU A 267 30.25 4.89 40.26
C GLU A 267 31.05 5.17 38.97
N LYS A 268 32.31 4.74 38.92
CA LYS A 268 33.15 4.85 37.72
C LYS A 268 32.56 4.10 36.51
N VAL A 269 32.02 2.90 36.74
CA VAL A 269 31.37 2.12 35.66
C VAL A 269 30.03 2.73 35.30
N LYS A 270 29.25 3.23 36.26
CA LYS A 270 27.95 3.85 36.07
C LYS A 270 28.02 5.10 35.21
N LEU A 271 29.11 5.87 35.24
CA LEU A 271 29.32 7.02 34.33
C LEU A 271 29.25 6.64 32.83
N LYS A 272 29.47 5.36 32.49
CA LYS A 272 29.39 4.85 31.11
C LYS A 272 28.00 4.29 30.76
N PHE A 273 27.09 4.28 31.72
CA PHE A 273 25.78 3.68 31.60
C PHE A 273 24.76 4.77 31.25
N ASP A 274 23.92 4.49 30.25
CA ASP A 274 22.86 5.42 29.84
C ASP A 274 21.84 5.59 30.99
N PRO A 275 21.54 6.82 31.43
CA PRO A 275 20.61 7.05 32.55
C PRO A 275 19.21 6.44 32.29
N LEU A 276 18.75 6.39 31.03
CA LEU A 276 17.46 5.76 30.68
C LEU A 276 17.50 4.25 30.93
N ASN A 277 18.66 3.61 30.70
CA ASN A 277 18.83 2.19 30.98
C ASN A 277 18.85 1.91 32.50
N TRP A 278 19.34 2.86 33.28
CA TRP A 278 19.28 2.76 34.73
C TRP A 278 17.85 2.81 35.26
N GLU A 279 17.02 3.68 34.69
CA GLU A 279 15.59 3.76 35.02
C GLU A 279 14.85 2.45 34.67
N ILE A 280 15.20 1.77 33.57
CA ILE A 280 14.65 0.46 33.23
C ILE A 280 14.90 -0.56 34.33
N ILE A 281 16.16 -0.64 34.81
CA ILE A 281 16.56 -1.58 35.88
C ILE A 281 15.83 -1.23 37.20
N LEU A 282 15.80 0.04 37.53
CA LEU A 282 15.18 0.53 38.77
C LEU A 282 13.68 0.23 38.83
N ASN A 283 12.97 0.44 37.73
CA ASN A 283 11.50 0.31 37.66
C ASN A 283 11.04 -1.10 37.24
N TRP A 284 11.96 -2.07 37.10
CA TRP A 284 11.61 -3.40 36.63
C TRP A 284 10.60 -4.12 37.54
N ASN A 285 10.80 -4.06 38.85
CA ASN A 285 9.92 -4.70 39.81
C ASN A 285 8.48 -4.10 39.73
N ASP A 286 8.37 -2.80 39.57
CA ASP A 286 7.07 -2.13 39.38
C ASP A 286 6.37 -2.56 38.08
N THR A 287 7.17 -2.73 37.01
CA THR A 287 6.66 -3.26 35.75
C THR A 287 6.13 -4.68 35.92
N VAL A 288 6.89 -5.56 36.57
CA VAL A 288 6.46 -6.94 36.87
C VAL A 288 5.18 -6.94 37.70
N GLN A 289 5.09 -6.08 38.72
CA GLN A 289 3.92 -5.99 39.57
C GLN A 289 2.66 -5.54 38.79
N LYS A 290 2.76 -4.58 37.90
CA LYS A 290 1.66 -4.15 37.02
C LYS A 290 1.03 -5.31 36.25
N TYR A 291 1.86 -6.22 35.71
CA TYR A 291 1.37 -7.39 34.97
C TYR A 291 0.89 -8.54 35.87
N LYS A 292 1.34 -8.60 37.13
CA LYS A 292 0.87 -9.58 38.15
C LYS A 292 -0.42 -9.17 38.81
N ASN A 293 -0.75 -7.88 38.87
CA ASN A 293 -1.99 -7.40 39.44
C ASN A 293 -3.20 -7.97 38.67
N PRO A 294 -4.34 -8.21 39.34
CA PRO A 294 -5.52 -8.75 38.67
C PRO A 294 -6.05 -7.89 37.53
N VAL A 295 -5.84 -6.58 37.62
CA VAL A 295 -6.29 -5.59 36.62
C VAL A 295 -5.12 -4.72 36.23
N TYR A 296 -4.93 -4.56 34.92
CA TYR A 296 -4.00 -3.61 34.33
C TYR A 296 -4.79 -2.41 33.80
N THR A 297 -4.39 -1.21 34.24
CA THR A 297 -5.06 0.05 33.87
C THR A 297 -4.13 0.86 32.98
N PHE A 298 -4.64 1.33 31.85
CA PHE A 298 -3.93 2.27 30.98
C PHE A 298 -4.90 3.26 30.35
N LYS A 299 -4.37 4.42 29.90
CA LYS A 299 -5.17 5.48 29.28
C LYS A 299 -5.02 5.45 27.76
N VAL A 300 -6.16 5.52 27.08
CA VAL A 300 -6.22 5.76 25.63
C VAL A 300 -6.98 7.05 25.40
N ARG A 301 -6.27 8.10 25.04
CA ARG A 301 -6.78 9.48 25.05
C ARG A 301 -7.25 9.85 26.46
N ASP A 302 -8.53 10.23 26.62
CA ASP A 302 -9.10 10.62 27.92
C ASP A 302 -9.86 9.48 28.62
N LYS A 303 -9.86 8.27 28.02
CA LYS A 303 -10.53 7.10 28.59
C LYS A 303 -9.55 6.18 29.28
N GLU A 304 -9.85 5.85 30.52
CA GLU A 304 -9.18 4.81 31.28
C GLU A 304 -9.72 3.44 30.86
N ILE A 305 -8.80 2.53 30.53
CA ILE A 305 -9.13 1.17 30.12
C ILE A 305 -8.57 0.22 31.17
N ASN A 306 -9.46 -0.59 31.72
CA ASN A 306 -9.16 -1.61 32.70
C ASN A 306 -9.28 -2.99 32.06
N ILE A 307 -8.23 -3.79 32.12
CA ILE A 307 -8.18 -5.12 31.53
C ILE A 307 -7.75 -6.14 32.58
N GLU A 308 -8.47 -7.24 32.68
CA GLU A 308 -8.05 -8.40 33.48
C GLU A 308 -6.77 -9.02 32.91
N THR A 309 -5.75 -9.19 33.75
CA THR A 309 -4.44 -9.67 33.35
C THR A 309 -4.36 -11.18 33.22
N HIS A 310 -5.34 -11.90 33.75
CA HIS A 310 -5.37 -13.38 33.76
C HIS A 310 -6.66 -13.86 33.10
N SER A 311 -6.57 -15.04 32.53
CA SER A 311 -7.72 -15.88 32.16
C SER A 311 -7.82 -17.07 33.13
N GLU A 312 -8.99 -17.65 33.28
CA GLU A 312 -9.22 -18.81 34.14
C GLU A 312 -9.31 -20.07 33.26
N SER A 313 -8.57 -21.12 33.63
CA SER A 313 -8.64 -22.42 32.99
C SER A 313 -9.87 -23.22 33.46
N LEU A 314 -10.17 -24.32 32.79
CA LEU A 314 -11.22 -25.24 33.24
C LEU A 314 -10.97 -25.82 34.63
N SER A 315 -9.72 -25.86 35.10
CA SER A 315 -9.32 -26.28 36.46
C SER A 315 -9.30 -25.12 37.47
N HIS A 316 -9.88 -23.96 37.11
CA HIS A 316 -9.88 -22.73 37.91
C HIS A 316 -8.50 -22.16 38.23
N SER A 317 -7.46 -22.53 37.46
CA SER A 317 -6.14 -21.95 37.58
C SER A 317 -6.08 -20.62 36.81
N LYS A 318 -5.47 -19.61 37.43
CA LYS A 318 -5.25 -18.31 36.79
C LYS A 318 -4.04 -18.37 35.85
N ILE A 319 -4.26 -18.15 34.56
CA ILE A 319 -3.25 -18.12 33.51
C ILE A 319 -2.97 -16.65 33.14
N PRO A 320 -1.74 -16.15 33.31
CA PRO A 320 -1.42 -14.78 32.93
C PRO A 320 -1.48 -14.62 31.40
N LYS A 321 -2.14 -13.57 30.92
CA LYS A 321 -2.21 -13.22 29.48
C LYS A 321 -0.86 -12.76 28.93
N VAL A 322 -0.02 -12.17 29.79
CA VAL A 322 1.34 -11.78 29.47
C VAL A 322 2.27 -12.35 30.55
N SER A 323 3.26 -13.13 30.14
CA SER A 323 4.28 -13.68 31.01
C SER A 323 5.59 -12.94 30.82
N LEU A 324 6.16 -12.38 31.92
CA LEU A 324 7.42 -11.68 31.89
C LEU A 324 8.59 -12.61 32.26
N PRO A 325 9.79 -12.37 31.73
CA PRO A 325 10.95 -13.16 32.07
C PRO A 325 11.35 -12.96 33.53
N LYS A 326 11.97 -13.99 34.10
CA LYS A 326 12.47 -14.00 35.49
C LYS A 326 14.00 -13.76 35.52
N TYR A 327 14.44 -12.69 34.86
CA TYR A 327 15.86 -12.34 34.86
C TYR A 327 16.23 -11.64 36.17
N GLU A 328 17.36 -12.07 36.74
CA GLU A 328 17.97 -11.44 37.91
C GLU A 328 19.16 -10.55 37.51
N ALA A 329 19.94 -11.00 36.54
CA ALA A 329 21.09 -10.26 36.03
C ALA A 329 20.66 -9.04 35.21
N TRP A 330 21.23 -7.86 35.53
CA TRP A 330 20.86 -6.60 34.88
C TRP A 330 21.20 -6.57 33.39
N GLY A 331 22.24 -7.30 32.98
CA GLY A 331 22.60 -7.42 31.58
C GLY A 331 21.51 -8.11 30.76
N ASP A 332 21.00 -9.26 31.23
CA ASP A 332 19.94 -10.03 30.54
C ASP A 332 18.63 -9.26 30.55
N LEU A 333 18.30 -8.65 31.71
CA LEU A 333 17.12 -7.81 31.84
C LEU A 333 17.14 -6.63 30.85
N LEU A 334 18.26 -5.93 30.78
CA LEU A 334 18.41 -4.79 29.87
C LEU A 334 18.34 -5.22 28.40
N ARG A 335 19.01 -6.32 28.02
CA ARG A 335 18.95 -6.88 26.67
C ARG A 335 17.51 -7.18 26.26
N TRP A 336 16.77 -7.84 27.14
CA TRP A 336 15.38 -8.15 26.86
C TRP A 336 14.53 -6.88 26.69
N ASN A 337 14.66 -5.89 27.60
CA ASN A 337 13.90 -4.65 27.48
C ASN A 337 14.21 -3.87 26.19
N LEU A 338 15.49 -3.80 25.78
CA LEU A 338 15.89 -3.06 24.59
C LEU A 338 15.62 -3.79 23.28
N GLN A 339 15.52 -5.12 23.29
CA GLN A 339 15.34 -5.92 22.07
C GLN A 339 13.93 -6.50 21.91
N GLU A 340 13.23 -6.81 23.00
CA GLU A 340 11.90 -7.44 22.99
C GLU A 340 10.85 -6.55 23.67
N ASN A 341 11.04 -6.23 24.92
CA ASN A 341 10.21 -5.44 25.81
C ASN A 341 8.81 -6.03 26.07
N VAL A 342 8.05 -5.38 26.95
CA VAL A 342 6.65 -5.68 27.18
C VAL A 342 5.79 -5.24 25.99
N PRO A 343 4.62 -5.87 25.75
CA PRO A 343 3.72 -5.43 24.69
C PRO A 343 3.32 -3.96 24.86
N GLY A 344 3.34 -3.20 23.77
CA GLY A 344 3.03 -1.76 23.77
C GLY A 344 4.22 -0.84 23.94
N GLU A 345 5.40 -1.37 24.29
CA GLU A 345 6.61 -0.57 24.49
C GLU A 345 7.64 -0.81 23.37
N PHE A 346 8.43 0.24 23.09
CA PHE A 346 9.51 0.16 22.09
C PHE A 346 10.49 -0.98 22.39
N PRO A 347 10.91 -1.79 21.41
CA PRO A 347 10.71 -1.70 19.95
C PRO A 347 9.46 -2.44 19.41
N TYR A 348 8.45 -2.66 20.22
CA TYR A 348 7.15 -3.28 19.90
C TYR A 348 7.26 -4.74 19.42
N ALA A 349 8.33 -5.44 19.72
CA ALA A 349 8.53 -6.82 19.28
C ALA A 349 7.41 -7.75 19.78
N SER A 350 6.98 -7.59 21.03
CA SER A 350 5.94 -8.40 21.67
C SER A 350 4.50 -7.97 21.31
N GLY A 351 4.31 -6.89 20.54
CA GLY A 351 3.02 -6.38 20.12
C GLY A 351 2.89 -4.86 20.32
N LEU A 352 1.84 -4.27 19.73
CA LEU A 352 1.65 -2.82 19.71
C LEU A 352 0.92 -2.27 20.93
N TYR A 353 0.21 -3.11 21.66
CA TYR A 353 -0.62 -2.71 22.79
C TYR A 353 -0.36 -3.62 23.99
N PRO A 354 -0.47 -3.11 25.22
CA PRO A 354 -0.21 -3.90 26.45
C PRO A 354 -1.06 -5.17 26.52
N PHE A 355 -2.31 -5.08 26.13
CA PHE A 355 -3.28 -6.18 26.06
C PHE A 355 -4.20 -6.02 24.86
N LYS A 356 -4.79 -7.10 24.41
CA LYS A 356 -5.86 -7.08 23.41
C LYS A 356 -7.14 -6.48 24.06
N ARG A 357 -7.91 -5.74 23.25
CA ARG A 357 -9.14 -5.14 23.75
C ARG A 357 -10.20 -6.22 24.01
N THR A 358 -10.85 -6.12 25.14
CA THR A 358 -12.03 -6.94 25.44
C THR A 358 -13.21 -6.49 24.60
N GLY A 359 -13.98 -7.45 24.04
CA GLY A 359 -15.20 -7.19 23.27
C GLY A 359 -14.98 -6.82 21.80
N GLU A 360 -13.74 -6.74 21.29
CA GLU A 360 -13.49 -6.66 19.85
C GLU A 360 -13.39 -8.06 19.23
N ASP A 361 -14.34 -8.42 18.38
CA ASP A 361 -14.25 -9.62 17.57
C ASP A 361 -13.29 -9.33 16.39
N PRO A 362 -12.16 -10.05 16.27
CA PRO A 362 -11.19 -9.84 15.20
C PRO A 362 -11.62 -10.47 13.88
N THR A 363 -12.73 -11.22 13.84
CA THR A 363 -13.19 -11.97 12.68
C THR A 363 -13.44 -11.07 11.49
N ARG A 364 -12.81 -11.37 10.37
CA ARG A 364 -12.96 -10.63 9.11
C ARG A 364 -13.87 -11.38 8.16
N MET A 365 -14.81 -10.65 7.56
CA MET A 365 -15.75 -11.14 6.54
C MET A 365 -15.17 -10.81 5.17
N PHE A 366 -14.84 -11.82 4.38
CA PHE A 366 -14.34 -11.65 3.03
C PHE A 366 -15.44 -12.01 2.02
N ALA A 367 -15.67 -11.12 1.06
CA ALA A 367 -16.55 -11.37 -0.06
C ALA A 367 -16.16 -10.57 -1.30
N GLY A 368 -16.51 -11.09 -2.46
CA GLY A 368 -16.35 -10.42 -3.75
C GLY A 368 -16.78 -11.38 -4.85
N GLU A 369 -17.98 -11.18 -5.37
CA GLU A 369 -18.54 -11.98 -6.46
C GLU A 369 -19.70 -11.25 -7.14
N GLY A 370 -19.81 -11.38 -8.44
CA GLY A 370 -20.93 -10.86 -9.23
C GLY A 370 -21.06 -9.34 -9.17
N GLY A 371 -22.30 -8.88 -9.18
CA GLY A 371 -22.65 -7.48 -8.97
C GLY A 371 -22.69 -7.11 -7.48
N PRO A 372 -22.86 -5.80 -7.18
CA PRO A 372 -22.82 -5.29 -5.81
C PRO A 372 -23.87 -5.93 -4.89
N GLU A 373 -25.08 -6.19 -5.40
CA GLU A 373 -26.16 -6.78 -4.60
C GLU A 373 -25.83 -8.21 -4.18
N ARG A 374 -25.18 -9.00 -5.05
CA ARG A 374 -24.79 -10.37 -4.74
C ARG A 374 -23.74 -10.40 -3.62
N THR A 375 -22.73 -9.55 -3.72
CA THR A 375 -21.72 -9.42 -2.68
C THR A 375 -22.29 -8.85 -1.38
N ASN A 376 -23.25 -7.88 -1.47
CA ASN A 376 -23.95 -7.38 -0.29
C ASN A 376 -24.69 -8.49 0.47
N ARG A 377 -25.41 -9.38 -0.25
CA ARG A 377 -26.05 -10.55 0.38
C ARG A 377 -25.04 -11.46 1.06
N ARG A 378 -23.89 -11.71 0.43
CA ARG A 378 -22.82 -12.51 1.02
C ARG A 378 -22.30 -11.87 2.31
N PHE A 379 -22.05 -10.56 2.31
CA PHE A 379 -21.62 -9.85 3.51
C PHE A 379 -22.63 -9.95 4.65
N HIS A 380 -23.90 -9.77 4.37
CA HIS A 380 -24.95 -9.93 5.38
C HIS A 380 -25.02 -11.35 5.92
N TYR A 381 -24.97 -12.36 5.03
CA TYR A 381 -24.95 -13.78 5.41
C TYR A 381 -23.79 -14.10 6.38
N VAL A 382 -22.56 -13.72 6.06
CA VAL A 382 -21.40 -14.04 6.89
C VAL A 382 -21.27 -13.18 8.15
N SER A 383 -21.92 -12.04 8.20
CA SER A 383 -21.88 -11.11 9.34
C SER A 383 -23.10 -11.17 10.26
N LEU A 384 -24.06 -12.05 9.95
CA LEU A 384 -25.28 -12.18 10.74
C LEU A 384 -24.95 -12.57 12.19
N GLY A 385 -25.52 -11.87 13.17
CA GLY A 385 -25.27 -12.11 14.59
C GLY A 385 -23.91 -11.66 15.12
N MET A 386 -23.08 -11.00 14.29
CA MET A 386 -21.79 -10.45 14.72
C MET A 386 -21.93 -8.98 15.06
N ASP A 387 -21.41 -8.54 16.20
CA ASP A 387 -21.43 -7.12 16.61
C ASP A 387 -20.51 -6.26 15.72
N ALA A 388 -19.28 -6.74 15.47
CA ALA A 388 -18.33 -6.06 14.62
C ALA A 388 -18.51 -6.46 13.15
N LYS A 389 -18.56 -5.48 12.25
CA LYS A 389 -18.65 -5.67 10.79
C LYS A 389 -17.32 -5.30 10.16
N ARG A 390 -16.47 -6.30 9.89
CA ARG A 390 -15.13 -6.11 9.29
C ARG A 390 -15.12 -6.64 7.88
N LEU A 391 -15.59 -5.82 6.94
CA LEU A 391 -15.85 -6.19 5.55
C LEU A 391 -14.56 -6.11 4.73
N SER A 392 -14.13 -7.22 4.16
CA SER A 392 -13.01 -7.28 3.22
C SER A 392 -13.55 -7.54 1.81
N THR A 393 -13.39 -6.56 0.93
CA THR A 393 -13.95 -6.60 -0.41
C THR A 393 -12.88 -6.98 -1.43
N ALA A 394 -13.09 -8.06 -2.19
CA ALA A 394 -12.34 -8.38 -3.39
C ALA A 394 -13.07 -7.81 -4.62
N PHE A 395 -12.34 -7.11 -5.48
CA PHE A 395 -12.86 -6.58 -6.75
C PHE A 395 -12.44 -7.48 -7.91
N ASP A 396 -13.27 -7.54 -8.93
CA ASP A 396 -12.98 -8.31 -10.14
C ASP A 396 -11.88 -7.67 -11.00
N SER A 397 -11.38 -8.41 -11.98
CA SER A 397 -10.32 -7.89 -12.84
C SER A 397 -10.77 -6.69 -13.68
N VAL A 398 -12.05 -6.55 -14.00
CA VAL A 398 -12.59 -5.41 -14.75
C VAL A 398 -12.46 -4.14 -13.91
N THR A 399 -12.87 -4.18 -12.64
CA THR A 399 -12.71 -3.09 -11.69
C THR A 399 -11.22 -2.79 -11.41
N LEU A 400 -10.39 -3.85 -11.25
CA LEU A 400 -8.94 -3.70 -11.01
C LEU A 400 -8.19 -2.99 -12.15
N TYR A 401 -8.67 -3.12 -13.39
CA TYR A 401 -8.11 -2.41 -14.53
C TYR A 401 -8.80 -1.06 -14.82
N GLY A 402 -9.74 -0.63 -13.97
CA GLY A 402 -10.45 0.64 -14.14
C GLY A 402 -11.38 0.67 -15.35
N ASN A 403 -11.88 -0.48 -15.78
CA ASN A 403 -12.80 -0.61 -16.89
C ASN A 403 -14.25 -0.68 -16.40
N ASP A 404 -15.16 -0.20 -17.24
CA ASP A 404 -16.59 -0.43 -17.06
C ASP A 404 -17.01 -1.83 -17.55
N PRO A 405 -18.01 -2.46 -16.92
CA PRO A 405 -18.57 -3.70 -17.41
C PRO A 405 -19.21 -3.52 -18.78
N GLY A 406 -19.07 -4.51 -19.65
CA GLY A 406 -19.64 -4.45 -21.00
C GLY A 406 -19.51 -5.77 -21.75
N VAL A 407 -20.23 -5.89 -22.87
CA VAL A 407 -20.17 -7.08 -23.72
C VAL A 407 -19.00 -6.94 -24.69
N ARG A 408 -17.79 -7.21 -24.21
CA ARG A 408 -16.56 -7.18 -25.01
C ARG A 408 -15.81 -8.51 -24.89
N PRO A 409 -15.17 -8.99 -25.96
CA PRO A 409 -14.48 -10.29 -25.95
C PRO A 409 -13.34 -10.41 -24.90
N ASP A 410 -12.68 -9.28 -24.58
CA ASP A 410 -11.54 -9.21 -23.67
C ASP A 410 -11.95 -9.31 -22.19
N ILE A 411 -13.19 -8.93 -21.85
CA ILE A 411 -13.71 -8.96 -20.48
C ILE A 411 -14.92 -9.90 -20.30
N TYR A 412 -15.43 -10.48 -21.40
CA TYR A 412 -16.52 -11.43 -21.32
C TYR A 412 -16.19 -12.63 -20.43
N GLY A 413 -17.08 -12.93 -19.49
CA GLY A 413 -16.86 -13.98 -18.49
C GLY A 413 -15.92 -13.61 -17.33
N LYS A 414 -15.35 -12.40 -17.31
CA LYS A 414 -14.52 -11.91 -16.21
C LYS A 414 -15.28 -10.99 -15.25
N ILE A 415 -16.39 -10.40 -15.71
CA ILE A 415 -17.22 -9.49 -14.92
C ILE A 415 -17.82 -10.24 -13.74
N GLY A 416 -17.54 -9.80 -12.51
CA GLY A 416 -18.02 -10.43 -11.28
C GLY A 416 -17.41 -11.81 -10.99
N ASN A 417 -16.41 -12.25 -11.75
CA ASN A 417 -15.68 -13.49 -11.49
C ASN A 417 -14.46 -13.19 -10.60
N ALA A 418 -14.29 -13.97 -9.53
CA ALA A 418 -13.23 -13.80 -8.53
C ALA A 418 -13.17 -12.40 -7.88
N GLY A 419 -14.28 -11.70 -7.81
CA GLY A 419 -14.40 -10.37 -7.22
C GLY A 419 -15.72 -9.70 -7.60
N VAL A 420 -16.06 -8.62 -6.91
CA VAL A 420 -17.26 -7.82 -7.23
C VAL A 420 -16.93 -6.78 -8.30
N SER A 421 -17.84 -6.60 -9.26
CA SER A 421 -17.75 -5.55 -10.28
C SER A 421 -18.36 -4.26 -9.76
N ILE A 422 -17.57 -3.19 -9.69
CA ILE A 422 -17.97 -1.86 -9.22
C ILE A 422 -17.47 -0.82 -10.22
N CYS A 423 -18.36 -0.05 -10.83
CA CYS A 423 -17.98 0.98 -11.82
C CYS A 423 -18.50 2.38 -11.48
N CYS A 424 -19.37 2.53 -10.51
CA CYS A 424 -19.93 3.82 -10.11
C CYS A 424 -20.22 3.91 -8.60
N LEU A 425 -20.58 5.12 -8.15
CA LEU A 425 -20.91 5.37 -6.74
C LEU A 425 -22.14 4.57 -6.30
N ASP A 426 -23.14 4.41 -7.14
CA ASP A 426 -24.36 3.67 -6.80
C ASP A 426 -24.08 2.18 -6.55
N ASP A 427 -23.14 1.59 -7.26
CA ASP A 427 -22.68 0.23 -6.98
C ASP A 427 -22.05 0.12 -5.59
N ALA A 428 -21.25 1.11 -5.16
CA ALA A 428 -20.70 1.13 -3.82
C ALA A 428 -21.77 1.32 -2.75
N LYS A 429 -22.79 2.12 -3.00
CA LYS A 429 -23.95 2.27 -2.11
C LYS A 429 -24.72 0.96 -1.94
N LYS A 430 -24.97 0.24 -3.05
CA LYS A 430 -25.60 -1.09 -3.03
C LYS A 430 -24.74 -2.11 -2.30
N LEU A 431 -23.44 -2.13 -2.58
CA LEU A 431 -22.47 -3.06 -1.99
C LEU A 431 -22.45 -2.98 -0.46
N TYR A 432 -22.46 -1.77 0.08
CA TYR A 432 -22.38 -1.53 1.53
C TYR A 432 -23.72 -1.16 2.16
N SER A 433 -24.83 -1.35 1.46
CA SER A 433 -26.16 -1.10 1.98
C SER A 433 -26.45 -1.91 3.26
N GLY A 434 -27.07 -1.27 4.23
CA GLY A 434 -27.42 -1.87 5.52
C GLY A 434 -26.27 -1.93 6.54
N PHE A 435 -25.04 -1.59 6.14
CA PHE A 435 -23.90 -1.43 7.04
C PHE A 435 -23.65 0.04 7.31
N ASP A 436 -23.71 0.46 8.58
CA ASP A 436 -23.38 1.83 8.95
C ASP A 436 -21.86 2.06 8.84
N LEU A 437 -21.41 2.72 7.78
CA LEU A 437 -20.00 2.92 7.46
C LEU A 437 -19.28 3.91 8.41
N SER A 438 -20.01 4.70 9.16
CA SER A 438 -19.48 5.61 10.19
C SER A 438 -19.46 5.00 11.60
N HIS A 439 -20.08 3.82 11.79
CA HIS A 439 -20.14 3.18 13.11
C HIS A 439 -18.76 2.65 13.53
N HIS A 440 -18.41 2.81 14.80
CA HIS A 440 -17.08 2.43 15.33
C HIS A 440 -16.76 0.93 15.25
N MET A 441 -17.77 0.07 15.17
CA MET A 441 -17.62 -1.39 14.99
C MET A 441 -17.61 -1.81 13.52
N THR A 442 -17.80 -0.89 12.57
CA THR A 442 -17.73 -1.17 11.13
C THR A 442 -16.39 -0.75 10.56
N SER A 443 -15.77 -1.60 9.77
CA SER A 443 -14.56 -1.27 9.01
C SER A 443 -14.57 -1.97 7.65
N VAL A 444 -14.07 -1.29 6.62
CA VAL A 444 -14.02 -1.79 5.26
C VAL A 444 -12.58 -1.89 4.78
N SER A 445 -12.19 -3.03 4.24
CA SER A 445 -10.92 -3.20 3.52
C SER A 445 -11.18 -3.40 2.04
N MET A 446 -10.50 -2.65 1.21
CA MET A 446 -10.65 -2.68 -0.25
C MET A 446 -9.36 -3.20 -0.89
N THR A 447 -9.43 -4.37 -1.53
CA THR A 447 -8.31 -4.97 -2.25
C THR A 447 -8.28 -4.41 -3.67
N ILE A 448 -7.69 -3.23 -3.84
CA ILE A 448 -7.64 -2.47 -5.09
C ILE A 448 -6.31 -1.70 -5.17
N ASN A 449 -5.73 -1.56 -6.35
CA ASN A 449 -4.43 -0.92 -6.56
C ASN A 449 -4.54 0.31 -7.49
N GLY A 450 -4.35 0.18 -8.79
CA GLY A 450 -4.36 1.32 -9.72
C GLY A 450 -5.60 2.23 -9.57
N PRO A 451 -6.84 1.70 -9.63
CA PRO A 451 -8.06 2.49 -9.45
C PRO A 451 -8.39 2.80 -7.98
N ALA A 452 -7.50 2.56 -7.03
CA ALA A 452 -7.75 2.77 -5.60
C ALA A 452 -8.35 4.14 -5.25
N PRO A 453 -7.90 5.27 -5.81
CA PRO A 453 -8.48 6.57 -5.51
C PRO A 453 -9.95 6.71 -5.93
N MET A 454 -10.35 6.07 -7.04
CA MET A 454 -11.73 6.05 -7.51
C MET A 454 -12.63 5.26 -6.55
N LEU A 455 -12.22 4.03 -6.20
CA LEU A 455 -12.97 3.19 -5.25
C LEU A 455 -13.01 3.78 -3.85
N LEU A 456 -11.92 4.42 -3.41
CA LEU A 456 -11.88 5.19 -2.16
C LEU A 456 -12.87 6.36 -2.21
N GLY A 457 -12.93 7.08 -3.33
CA GLY A 457 -13.90 8.13 -3.58
C GLY A 457 -15.34 7.63 -3.50
N PHE A 458 -15.65 6.50 -4.14
CA PHE A 458 -16.98 5.87 -4.05
C PHE A 458 -17.33 5.48 -2.61
N PHE A 459 -16.40 4.83 -1.89
CA PHE A 459 -16.60 4.45 -0.49
C PHE A 459 -16.86 5.66 0.41
N MET A 460 -16.02 6.70 0.32
CA MET A 460 -16.16 7.90 1.15
C MET A 460 -17.49 8.61 0.88
N ASN A 461 -17.89 8.75 -0.40
CA ASN A 461 -19.17 9.36 -0.76
C ASN A 461 -20.36 8.48 -0.35
N ALA A 462 -20.27 7.16 -0.47
CA ALA A 462 -21.32 6.27 0.05
C ALA A 462 -21.51 6.43 1.56
N ALA A 463 -20.42 6.57 2.33
CA ALA A 463 -20.49 6.82 3.76
C ALA A 463 -21.10 8.20 4.09
N ILE A 464 -20.74 9.23 3.34
CA ILE A 464 -21.30 10.58 3.49
C ILE A 464 -22.81 10.56 3.20
N ASP A 465 -23.20 9.92 2.10
CA ASP A 465 -24.61 9.81 1.69
C ASP A 465 -25.45 9.00 2.69
N GLN A 466 -24.89 7.97 3.33
CA GLN A 466 -25.56 7.27 4.45
C GLN A 466 -25.85 8.22 5.63
N ASN A 467 -24.93 9.10 5.98
CA ASN A 467 -25.14 10.07 7.05
C ASN A 467 -26.07 11.21 6.62
N CYS A 468 -26.06 11.62 5.34
CA CYS A 468 -27.07 12.50 4.75
C CYS A 468 -28.47 11.84 4.82
N GLU A 469 -28.59 10.56 4.48
CA GLU A 469 -29.84 9.80 4.61
C GLU A 469 -30.37 9.80 6.05
N LYS A 470 -29.49 9.56 7.04
CA LYS A 470 -29.87 9.62 8.46
C LYS A 470 -30.40 11.01 8.83
N TYR A 471 -29.71 12.06 8.38
CA TYR A 471 -30.14 13.45 8.60
C TYR A 471 -31.49 13.75 7.94
N ILE A 472 -31.68 13.35 6.68
CA ILE A 472 -32.93 13.51 5.92
C ILE A 472 -34.11 12.85 6.64
N LYS A 473 -33.93 11.58 7.07
CA LYS A 473 -34.97 10.84 7.79
C LYS A 473 -35.28 11.48 9.15
N ALA A 474 -34.26 11.90 9.92
CA ALA A 474 -34.45 12.53 11.22
C ALA A 474 -35.19 13.88 11.11
N ASN A 475 -35.00 14.63 10.03
CA ASN A 475 -35.63 15.92 9.81
C ASN A 475 -36.84 15.85 8.87
N LYS A 476 -37.30 14.67 8.47
CA LYS A 476 -38.45 14.43 7.58
C LYS A 476 -38.38 15.17 6.24
N LEU A 477 -37.22 15.11 5.61
CA LEU A 477 -36.94 15.82 4.36
C LEU A 477 -37.10 14.92 3.11
N GLU A 478 -37.70 13.73 3.20
CA GLU A 478 -37.86 12.76 2.11
C GLU A 478 -38.57 13.34 0.88
N LYS A 479 -39.43 14.33 1.09
CA LYS A 479 -40.12 15.04 -0.01
C LYS A 479 -39.14 15.80 -0.91
N GLN A 480 -38.02 16.29 -0.36
CA GLN A 480 -36.97 16.97 -1.14
C GLN A 480 -36.23 15.97 -2.01
N VAL A 481 -35.97 14.78 -1.49
CA VAL A 481 -35.35 13.66 -2.26
C VAL A 481 -36.24 13.32 -3.44
N GLU A 482 -37.56 13.13 -3.19
CA GLU A 482 -38.51 12.79 -4.27
C GLU A 482 -38.63 13.91 -5.32
N ALA A 483 -38.54 15.17 -4.90
CA ALA A 483 -38.53 16.29 -5.83
C ALA A 483 -37.30 16.25 -6.75
N LYS A 484 -36.14 15.90 -6.19
CA LYS A 484 -34.90 15.75 -6.98
C LYS A 484 -34.94 14.55 -7.93
N PHE A 485 -35.51 13.42 -7.54
CA PHE A 485 -35.73 12.30 -8.44
C PHE A 485 -36.62 12.68 -9.60
N LYS A 486 -37.71 13.40 -9.39
CA LYS A 486 -38.58 13.92 -10.44
C LYS A 486 -37.83 14.86 -11.38
N GLU A 487 -37.00 15.76 -10.83
CA GLU A 487 -36.22 16.71 -11.62
C GLU A 487 -35.15 16.00 -12.49
N ILE A 488 -34.42 15.04 -11.95
CA ILE A 488 -33.24 14.44 -12.61
C ILE A 488 -33.61 13.25 -13.50
N TYR A 489 -34.56 12.42 -13.08
CA TYR A 489 -34.91 11.17 -13.76
C TYR A 489 -36.25 11.25 -14.47
N ASP A 490 -37.35 11.46 -13.74
CA ASP A 490 -38.69 11.32 -14.30
C ASP A 490 -38.99 12.35 -15.40
N SER A 491 -38.55 13.60 -15.21
CA SER A 491 -38.71 14.67 -16.22
C SER A 491 -37.98 14.39 -17.54
N LYS A 492 -36.96 13.53 -17.49
CA LYS A 492 -36.14 13.14 -18.65
C LYS A 492 -36.48 11.75 -19.19
N GLY A 493 -37.44 11.07 -18.57
CA GLY A 493 -37.82 9.70 -18.95
C GLY A 493 -36.71 8.67 -18.67
N LEU A 494 -35.82 8.94 -17.68
CA LEU A 494 -34.76 8.04 -17.31
C LEU A 494 -35.21 7.13 -16.16
N ASP A 495 -34.76 5.87 -16.17
CA ASP A 495 -35.02 4.93 -15.11
C ASP A 495 -34.25 5.31 -13.84
N ARG A 496 -34.92 5.29 -12.68
CA ARG A 496 -34.28 5.49 -11.41
C ARG A 496 -33.42 4.27 -11.05
N PRO A 497 -32.18 4.44 -10.55
CA PRO A 497 -31.38 3.32 -10.05
C PRO A 497 -32.10 2.59 -8.91
N VAL A 498 -32.05 1.26 -8.93
CA VAL A 498 -32.69 0.41 -7.91
C VAL A 498 -31.73 -0.69 -7.43
N TYR A 499 -31.94 -1.14 -6.19
CA TYR A 499 -31.30 -2.35 -5.69
C TYR A 499 -32.03 -3.56 -6.26
N GLN A 500 -31.29 -4.45 -6.94
CA GLN A 500 -31.86 -5.61 -7.63
C GLN A 500 -32.17 -6.77 -6.66
N GLY A 501 -33.44 -7.17 -6.61
CA GLY A 501 -33.95 -8.25 -5.77
C GLY A 501 -34.27 -7.82 -4.33
N GLU A 502 -34.61 -8.79 -3.49
CA GLU A 502 -34.97 -8.55 -2.08
C GLU A 502 -33.72 -8.23 -1.22
N LEU A 503 -33.91 -7.39 -0.22
CA LEU A 503 -32.87 -7.11 0.75
C LEU A 503 -32.61 -8.36 1.62
N PRO A 504 -31.35 -8.72 1.86
CA PRO A 504 -31.02 -9.86 2.71
C PRO A 504 -31.36 -9.61 4.16
N GLU A 505 -31.49 -10.68 4.94
CA GLU A 505 -31.64 -10.58 6.39
C GLU A 505 -30.53 -9.73 7.02
N GLY A 506 -30.92 -8.81 7.91
CA GLY A 506 -29.98 -7.86 8.53
C GLY A 506 -29.72 -6.58 7.73
N ASN A 507 -30.21 -6.46 6.50
CA ASN A 507 -30.12 -5.23 5.71
C ASN A 507 -31.39 -4.36 5.92
N ASN A 508 -31.21 -3.22 6.53
CA ASN A 508 -32.28 -2.24 6.80
C ASN A 508 -32.46 -1.18 5.71
N GLY A 509 -31.79 -1.33 4.57
CA GLY A 509 -31.84 -0.40 3.44
C GLY A 509 -31.03 0.90 3.62
N LEU A 510 -30.22 1.05 4.67
CA LEU A 510 -29.36 2.22 4.86
C LEU A 510 -28.41 2.40 3.66
N GLY A 511 -28.37 3.59 3.11
CA GLY A 511 -27.58 3.95 1.92
C GLY A 511 -28.34 3.86 0.60
N LEU A 512 -29.61 3.41 0.60
CA LEU A 512 -30.39 3.26 -0.63
C LEU A 512 -31.36 4.42 -0.89
N LEU A 513 -31.66 5.28 0.10
CA LEU A 513 -32.54 6.45 -0.09
C LEU A 513 -32.01 7.42 -1.14
N LEU A 514 -30.69 7.57 -1.20
CA LEU A 514 -29.99 8.46 -2.15
C LEU A 514 -29.36 7.67 -3.33
N LEU A 515 -29.90 6.50 -3.67
CA LEU A 515 -29.40 5.75 -4.83
C LEU A 515 -29.76 6.53 -6.11
N GLY A 516 -28.75 6.93 -6.90
CA GLY A 516 -28.89 7.82 -8.05
C GLY A 516 -28.81 9.32 -7.72
N LEU A 517 -28.72 9.68 -6.47
CA LEU A 517 -28.55 11.07 -5.99
C LEU A 517 -27.37 11.14 -5.01
N THR A 518 -26.90 12.35 -4.73
CA THR A 518 -25.91 12.61 -3.68
C THR A 518 -26.46 13.62 -2.67
N GLY A 519 -25.94 13.59 -1.45
CA GLY A 519 -26.44 14.43 -0.35
C GLY A 519 -26.35 15.93 -0.63
N ASP A 520 -25.35 16.38 -1.38
CA ASP A 520 -25.17 17.79 -1.78
C ASP A 520 -26.23 18.29 -2.76
N LEU A 521 -26.88 17.40 -3.50
CA LEU A 521 -28.02 17.76 -4.37
C LEU A 521 -29.33 18.02 -3.59
N VAL A 522 -29.41 17.48 -2.38
CA VAL A 522 -30.65 17.50 -1.56
C VAL A 522 -30.55 18.46 -0.39
N LEU A 523 -29.39 18.51 0.27
CA LEU A 523 -29.16 19.26 1.51
C LEU A 523 -28.53 20.64 1.24
N PRO A 524 -28.76 21.65 2.11
CA PRO A 524 -28.02 22.89 2.09
C PRO A 524 -26.52 22.66 2.20
N ALA A 525 -25.72 23.50 1.53
CA ALA A 525 -24.28 23.31 1.42
C ALA A 525 -23.55 23.29 2.78
N ASP A 526 -23.96 24.09 3.74
CA ASP A 526 -23.42 24.14 5.09
C ASP A 526 -23.68 22.82 5.86
N VAL A 527 -24.90 22.31 5.80
CA VAL A 527 -25.30 21.05 6.42
C VAL A 527 -24.53 19.88 5.78
N TYR A 528 -24.45 19.86 4.45
CA TYR A 528 -23.67 18.83 3.75
C TYR A 528 -22.18 18.85 4.15
N GLN A 529 -21.55 20.01 4.21
CA GLN A 529 -20.14 20.13 4.59
C GLN A 529 -19.88 19.70 6.04
N GLN A 530 -20.81 20.00 6.95
CA GLN A 530 -20.72 19.50 8.33
C GLN A 530 -20.76 17.96 8.35
N ILE A 531 -21.77 17.35 7.73
CA ILE A 531 -21.93 15.89 7.65
C ILE A 531 -20.69 15.25 7.02
N LYS A 532 -20.19 15.82 5.94
CA LYS A 532 -18.99 15.34 5.25
C LYS A 532 -17.76 15.32 6.18
N THR A 533 -17.53 16.42 6.89
CA THR A 533 -16.39 16.56 7.82
C THR A 533 -16.47 15.55 8.96
N GLU A 534 -17.64 15.41 9.57
CA GLU A 534 -17.87 14.45 10.65
C GLU A 534 -17.69 13.01 10.17
N THR A 535 -18.28 12.66 9.02
CA THR A 535 -18.19 11.31 8.43
C THR A 535 -16.75 10.92 8.13
N LEU A 536 -15.98 11.79 7.46
CA LEU A 536 -14.59 11.51 7.10
C LEU A 536 -13.69 11.27 8.33
N SER A 537 -14.01 11.90 9.46
CA SER A 537 -13.29 11.67 10.72
C SER A 537 -13.63 10.34 11.40
N GLN A 538 -14.78 9.74 11.06
CA GLN A 538 -15.32 8.54 11.70
C GLN A 538 -15.07 7.25 10.91
N VAL A 539 -15.08 7.30 9.57
CA VAL A 539 -14.88 6.11 8.72
C VAL A 539 -13.64 5.33 9.10
N ARG A 540 -13.75 3.99 9.00
CA ARG A 540 -12.69 3.05 9.38
C ARG A 540 -12.43 2.06 8.26
N GLY A 541 -11.17 1.76 8.04
CA GLY A 541 -10.82 0.77 7.03
C GLY A 541 -9.43 0.93 6.46
N THR A 542 -9.25 0.37 5.29
CA THR A 542 -8.01 0.48 4.51
C THR A 542 -8.32 0.32 3.03
N VAL A 543 -7.59 1.02 2.22
CA VAL A 543 -7.45 0.72 0.80
C VAL A 543 -6.06 0.12 0.58
N GLN A 544 -5.95 -0.94 -0.20
CA GLN A 544 -4.65 -1.58 -0.41
C GLN A 544 -3.70 -0.62 -1.13
N ALA A 545 -4.04 -0.16 -2.32
CA ALA A 545 -3.35 0.91 -3.06
C ALA A 545 -1.81 0.78 -3.13
N ASP A 546 -1.26 -0.42 -2.94
CA ASP A 546 0.18 -0.66 -2.98
C ASP A 546 0.65 -0.87 -4.41
N ILE A 547 0.96 0.23 -5.07
CA ILE A 547 1.40 0.25 -6.46
C ILE A 547 2.81 -0.30 -6.66
N LEU A 548 3.67 -0.22 -5.65
CA LEU A 548 5.04 -0.77 -5.74
C LEU A 548 5.01 -2.29 -5.80
N LYS A 549 4.17 -2.92 -4.95
CA LYS A 549 3.94 -4.35 -4.96
C LYS A 549 3.28 -4.81 -6.27
N GLU A 550 2.40 -4.01 -6.83
CA GLU A 550 1.71 -4.30 -8.09
C GLU A 550 2.72 -4.44 -9.24
N ASP A 551 3.67 -3.52 -9.33
CA ASP A 551 4.77 -3.58 -10.31
C ASP A 551 5.69 -4.79 -10.06
N GLN A 552 6.00 -5.09 -8.80
CA GLN A 552 6.94 -6.17 -8.43
C GLN A 552 6.36 -7.58 -8.58
N ALA A 553 5.07 -7.78 -8.30
CA ALA A 553 4.52 -9.11 -8.10
C ALA A 553 3.28 -9.44 -8.95
N GLN A 554 2.53 -8.46 -9.44
CA GLN A 554 1.28 -8.69 -10.17
C GLN A 554 1.35 -8.29 -11.64
N ASN A 555 2.23 -7.37 -12.01
CA ASN A 555 2.36 -6.84 -13.38
C ASN A 555 1.02 -6.36 -13.98
N THR A 556 0.18 -5.75 -13.14
CA THR A 556 -1.16 -5.26 -13.47
C THR A 556 -1.24 -3.73 -13.47
N CYS A 557 -0.09 -3.04 -13.54
CA CYS A 557 -0.02 -1.59 -13.50
C CYS A 557 -0.77 -0.97 -14.68
N ILE A 558 -1.74 -0.11 -14.38
CA ILE A 558 -2.46 0.72 -15.38
C ILE A 558 -1.83 2.10 -15.53
N PHE A 559 -0.98 2.49 -14.60
CA PHE A 559 -0.23 3.76 -14.59
C PHE A 559 1.26 3.51 -14.43
N SER A 560 2.08 4.50 -14.82
CA SER A 560 3.50 4.46 -14.47
C SER A 560 3.67 4.56 -12.95
N THR A 561 4.78 3.98 -12.44
CA THR A 561 5.08 3.99 -11.01
C THR A 561 5.17 5.42 -10.45
N GLU A 562 5.76 6.35 -11.22
CA GLU A 562 5.87 7.76 -10.84
C GLU A 562 4.50 8.44 -10.71
N PHE A 563 3.62 8.25 -11.69
CA PHE A 563 2.27 8.81 -11.64
C PHE A 563 1.47 8.23 -10.48
N ALA A 564 1.53 6.91 -10.31
CA ALA A 564 0.82 6.22 -9.24
C ALA A 564 1.30 6.68 -7.85
N LEU A 565 2.62 6.92 -7.65
CA LEU A 565 3.15 7.49 -6.41
C LEU A 565 2.67 8.92 -6.17
N ARG A 566 2.59 9.77 -7.21
CA ARG A 566 2.02 11.11 -7.09
C ARG A 566 0.58 11.06 -6.61
N LEU A 567 -0.23 10.20 -7.24
CA LEU A 567 -1.62 10.00 -6.89
C LEU A 567 -1.78 9.53 -5.43
N MET A 568 -0.91 8.61 -4.97
CA MET A 568 -0.87 8.20 -3.56
C MET A 568 -0.46 9.33 -2.63
N GLY A 569 0.44 10.20 -3.06
CA GLY A 569 0.80 11.41 -2.33
C GLY A 569 -0.41 12.35 -2.16
N ASP A 570 -1.18 12.57 -3.22
CA ASP A 570 -2.39 13.40 -3.17
C ASP A 570 -3.46 12.82 -2.23
N VAL A 571 -3.66 11.50 -2.25
CA VAL A 571 -4.54 10.80 -1.30
C VAL A 571 -4.07 11.02 0.14
N GLN A 572 -2.76 10.91 0.39
CA GLN A 572 -2.24 11.11 1.74
C GLN A 572 -2.35 12.56 2.22
N GLU A 573 -2.13 13.54 1.35
CA GLU A 573 -2.36 14.96 1.66
C GLU A 573 -3.82 15.22 2.00
N TYR A 574 -4.74 14.67 1.20
CA TYR A 574 -6.18 14.74 1.48
C TYR A 574 -6.53 14.15 2.84
N PHE A 575 -5.95 13.00 3.21
CA PHE A 575 -6.17 12.38 4.53
C PHE A 575 -5.70 13.28 5.68
N ILE A 576 -4.56 13.94 5.52
CA ILE A 576 -4.03 14.89 6.51
C ILE A 576 -4.95 16.11 6.61
N GLU A 577 -5.32 16.70 5.47
CA GLU A 577 -6.16 17.90 5.39
C GLU A 577 -7.56 17.66 5.97
N LYS A 578 -8.22 16.58 5.58
CA LYS A 578 -9.58 16.23 6.02
C LYS A 578 -9.61 15.45 7.34
N GLN A 579 -8.46 15.24 7.98
CA GLN A 579 -8.33 14.53 9.26
C GLN A 579 -8.92 13.11 9.25
N VAL A 580 -8.71 12.37 8.18
CA VAL A 580 -9.09 10.95 8.07
C VAL A 580 -8.16 10.12 8.96
N ARG A 581 -8.56 9.84 10.20
CA ARG A 581 -7.66 9.33 11.26
C ARG A 581 -7.69 7.82 11.45
N ASN A 582 -8.80 7.19 11.09
CA ASN A 582 -9.06 5.77 11.37
C ASN A 582 -9.06 4.91 10.09
N PHE A 583 -8.56 5.46 9.00
CA PHE A 583 -8.46 4.80 7.72
C PHE A 583 -7.00 4.76 7.26
N TYR A 584 -6.54 3.61 6.76
CA TYR A 584 -5.20 3.47 6.21
C TYR A 584 -5.21 3.83 4.72
N SER A 585 -4.36 4.77 4.33
CA SER A 585 -4.24 5.25 2.95
C SER A 585 -3.55 4.25 2.02
N VAL A 586 -2.75 3.36 2.60
CA VAL A 586 -2.08 2.26 1.90
C VAL A 586 -1.92 1.06 2.83
N SER A 587 -2.03 -0.13 2.26
CA SER A 587 -1.64 -1.39 2.90
C SER A 587 -0.47 -1.99 2.12
N ILE A 588 0.73 -1.72 2.59
CA ILE A 588 2.00 -2.13 1.95
C ILE A 588 2.11 -3.64 2.01
N SER A 589 2.08 -4.29 0.84
CA SER A 589 1.73 -5.69 0.74
C SER A 589 2.91 -6.59 0.36
N GLY A 590 3.33 -7.43 1.31
CA GLY A 590 4.20 -8.58 1.06
C GLY A 590 3.44 -9.85 0.64
N TYR A 591 2.12 -9.91 0.86
CA TYR A 591 1.31 -11.07 0.52
C TYR A 591 1.51 -11.49 -0.95
N HIS A 592 1.31 -10.58 -1.89
CA HIS A 592 1.43 -10.89 -3.32
C HIS A 592 2.85 -11.24 -3.73
N ILE A 593 3.86 -10.64 -3.07
CA ILE A 593 5.28 -10.95 -3.28
C ILE A 593 5.56 -12.40 -2.88
N ALA A 594 5.02 -12.84 -1.75
CA ALA A 594 5.11 -14.23 -1.30
C ALA A 594 4.35 -15.19 -2.22
N GLU A 595 3.13 -14.83 -2.64
CA GLU A 595 2.32 -15.65 -3.57
C GLU A 595 3.00 -15.75 -4.95
N ALA A 596 3.77 -14.74 -5.37
CA ALA A 596 4.62 -14.79 -6.57
C ALA A 596 5.87 -15.67 -6.42
N GLY A 597 6.17 -16.19 -5.23
CA GLY A 597 7.23 -17.16 -4.99
C GLY A 597 8.34 -16.74 -4.03
N ALA A 598 8.28 -15.56 -3.42
CA ALA A 598 9.27 -15.12 -2.46
C ALA A 598 9.23 -15.96 -1.17
N ASN A 599 10.40 -16.20 -0.59
CA ASN A 599 10.53 -16.78 0.74
C ASN A 599 10.21 -15.72 1.84
N PRO A 600 10.05 -16.11 3.12
CA PRO A 600 9.71 -15.18 4.20
C PRO A 600 10.66 -13.99 4.34
N ILE A 601 11.96 -14.21 4.20
CA ILE A 601 13.00 -13.16 4.33
C ILE A 601 12.86 -12.15 3.18
N THR A 602 12.72 -12.62 1.95
CA THR A 602 12.55 -11.77 0.76
C THR A 602 11.23 -11.00 0.82
N GLN A 603 10.14 -11.66 1.24
CA GLN A 603 8.86 -11.00 1.46
C GLN A 603 9.01 -9.81 2.41
N LEU A 604 9.61 -10.04 3.58
CA LEU A 604 9.79 -9.01 4.60
C LEU A 604 10.68 -7.87 4.09
N ALA A 605 11.82 -8.19 3.47
CA ALA A 605 12.78 -7.21 2.98
C ALA A 605 12.16 -6.27 1.93
N LEU A 606 11.47 -6.82 0.93
CA LEU A 606 10.83 -6.03 -0.13
C LEU A 606 9.65 -5.21 0.42
N THR A 607 8.85 -5.79 1.32
CA THR A 607 7.71 -5.07 1.92
C THR A 607 8.17 -3.88 2.76
N LEU A 608 9.19 -4.03 3.60
CA LEU A 608 9.73 -2.92 4.37
C LEU A 608 10.42 -1.88 3.47
N SER A 609 11.12 -2.31 2.42
CA SER A 609 11.71 -1.39 1.44
C SER A 609 10.64 -0.54 0.75
N ASN A 610 9.51 -1.14 0.36
CA ASN A 610 8.36 -0.40 -0.18
C ASN A 610 7.80 0.59 0.86
N GLY A 611 7.66 0.17 2.12
CA GLY A 611 7.23 1.04 3.21
C GLY A 611 8.12 2.26 3.38
N PHE A 612 9.42 2.07 3.37
CA PHE A 612 10.37 3.18 3.47
C PHE A 612 10.41 4.05 2.20
N THR A 613 10.12 3.49 1.03
CA THR A 613 9.96 4.28 -0.21
C THR A 613 8.77 5.24 -0.09
N TYR A 614 7.62 4.80 0.42
CA TYR A 614 6.48 5.69 0.71
C TYR A 614 6.85 6.77 1.73
N VAL A 615 7.56 6.42 2.81
CA VAL A 615 8.01 7.39 3.82
C VAL A 615 8.91 8.46 3.17
N GLU A 616 9.92 8.06 2.42
CA GLU A 616 10.84 9.00 1.75
C GLU A 616 10.12 9.88 0.74
N TYR A 617 9.17 9.32 0.00
CA TYR A 617 8.39 10.06 -0.97
C TYR A 617 7.48 11.11 -0.30
N TYR A 618 6.76 10.74 0.74
CA TYR A 618 5.90 11.67 1.47
C TYR A 618 6.70 12.78 2.17
N LEU A 619 7.86 12.44 2.74
CA LEU A 619 8.78 13.43 3.29
C LEU A 619 9.34 14.38 2.22
N SER A 620 9.61 13.88 1.01
CA SER A 620 10.07 14.73 -0.12
C SER A 620 9.01 15.73 -0.58
N ARG A 621 7.73 15.44 -0.34
CA ARG A 621 6.60 16.36 -0.56
C ARG A 621 6.36 17.33 0.61
N GLY A 622 7.18 17.29 1.66
CA GLY A 622 7.06 18.17 2.84
C GLY A 622 6.01 17.72 3.86
N MET A 623 5.49 16.51 3.78
CA MET A 623 4.53 15.97 4.76
C MET A 623 5.22 15.64 6.10
N ASP A 624 4.52 15.90 7.20
CA ASP A 624 4.97 15.52 8.55
C ASP A 624 4.79 14.03 8.79
N ILE A 625 5.89 13.33 9.14
CA ILE A 625 5.90 11.90 9.42
C ILE A 625 4.92 11.50 10.54
N ASN A 626 4.70 12.37 11.51
CA ASN A 626 3.79 12.13 12.63
C ASN A 626 2.31 12.21 12.23
N LYS A 627 2.02 12.83 11.07
CA LYS A 627 0.67 12.92 10.51
C LYS A 627 0.37 11.75 9.59
N PHE A 628 1.28 11.38 8.68
CA PHE A 628 1.03 10.29 7.73
C PHE A 628 1.44 8.90 8.25
N GLY A 629 2.48 8.78 9.08
CA GLY A 629 2.97 7.50 9.57
C GLY A 629 1.89 6.60 10.19
N PRO A 630 0.96 7.14 10.99
CA PRO A 630 -0.16 6.36 11.53
C PRO A 630 -1.15 5.83 10.49
N ASN A 631 -1.19 6.38 9.27
CA ASN A 631 -2.06 5.93 8.17
C ASN A 631 -1.44 4.83 7.31
N LEU A 632 -0.18 4.48 7.55
CA LEU A 632 0.47 3.34 6.89
C LEU A 632 0.11 2.04 7.60
N SER A 633 -0.22 1.02 6.83
CA SER A 633 -0.40 -0.35 7.32
C SER A 633 0.35 -1.33 6.42
N PHE A 634 0.52 -2.55 6.90
CA PHE A 634 1.25 -3.59 6.19
C PHE A 634 0.38 -4.83 6.02
N PHE A 635 0.74 -5.66 5.06
CA PHE A 635 0.03 -6.88 4.75
C PHE A 635 1.02 -7.99 4.41
N PHE A 636 1.03 -9.07 5.19
CA PHE A 636 1.91 -10.22 4.98
C PHE A 636 1.13 -11.50 4.70
N SER A 637 1.77 -12.41 4.00
CA SER A 637 1.34 -13.80 3.86
C SER A 637 1.98 -14.65 4.96
N ASN A 638 1.22 -15.60 5.52
CA ASN A 638 1.77 -16.67 6.35
C ASN A 638 1.64 -18.00 5.63
N GLY A 639 2.78 -18.63 5.33
CA GLY A 639 2.87 -20.00 4.89
C GLY A 639 3.06 -20.98 6.06
N ILE A 640 3.57 -22.18 5.75
CA ILE A 640 3.82 -23.24 6.74
C ILE A 640 5.24 -23.19 7.30
N ASP A 641 6.18 -22.54 6.59
CA ASP A 641 7.57 -22.42 7.02
C ASP A 641 7.68 -21.75 8.40
N PRO A 642 8.54 -22.26 9.30
CA PRO A 642 8.60 -21.79 10.69
C PRO A 642 8.98 -20.31 10.83
N GLU A 643 9.68 -19.74 9.86
CA GLU A 643 10.05 -18.31 9.83
C GLU A 643 8.84 -17.38 9.83
N TYR A 644 7.70 -17.83 9.33
CA TYR A 644 6.46 -17.06 9.38
C TYR A 644 5.96 -16.79 10.80
N SER A 645 6.36 -17.61 11.78
CA SER A 645 5.98 -17.40 13.19
C SER A 645 6.57 -16.13 13.82
N VAL A 646 7.58 -15.50 13.18
CA VAL A 646 8.28 -14.31 13.69
C VAL A 646 8.33 -13.15 12.70
N ILE A 647 7.69 -13.24 11.55
CA ILE A 647 7.78 -12.21 10.50
C ILE A 647 7.30 -10.84 10.98
N GLY A 648 6.20 -10.78 11.72
CA GLY A 648 5.67 -9.53 12.27
C GLY A 648 6.53 -8.96 13.39
N ARG A 649 7.08 -9.80 14.24
CA ARG A 649 8.03 -9.42 15.30
C ARG A 649 9.25 -8.72 14.72
N VAL A 650 9.87 -9.30 13.70
CA VAL A 650 11.03 -8.71 13.01
C VAL A 650 10.65 -7.43 12.27
N ALA A 651 9.50 -7.42 11.60
CA ALA A 651 8.98 -6.23 10.92
C ALA A 651 8.81 -5.06 11.88
N ARG A 652 8.16 -5.28 13.03
CA ARG A 652 7.95 -4.25 14.07
C ARG A 652 9.26 -3.69 14.59
N LYS A 653 10.24 -4.55 14.88
CA LYS A 653 11.57 -4.13 15.38
C LYS A 653 12.32 -3.24 14.38
N ILE A 654 12.39 -3.66 13.11
CA ILE A 654 13.10 -2.91 12.08
C ILE A 654 12.41 -1.55 11.84
N TRP A 655 11.09 -1.58 11.69
CA TRP A 655 10.30 -0.37 11.47
C TRP A 655 10.43 0.62 12.62
N ALA A 656 10.21 0.18 13.85
CA ALA A 656 10.26 1.05 15.02
C ALA A 656 11.62 1.73 15.20
N LYS A 657 12.71 0.98 15.03
CA LYS A 657 14.08 1.53 15.10
C LYS A 657 14.32 2.57 14.01
N ALA A 658 13.96 2.27 12.75
CA ALA A 658 14.12 3.20 11.64
C ALA A 658 13.29 4.47 11.84
N MET A 659 12.02 4.32 12.20
CA MET A 659 11.12 5.45 12.43
C MET A 659 11.59 6.36 13.57
N LYS A 660 12.11 5.78 14.64
CA LYS A 660 12.63 6.53 15.79
C LYS A 660 13.97 7.21 15.50
N TYR A 661 14.96 6.46 15.02
CA TYR A 661 16.34 6.93 14.98
C TYR A 661 16.73 7.61 13.67
N LYS A 662 16.16 7.21 12.54
CA LYS A 662 16.39 7.90 11.26
C LYS A 662 15.42 9.06 11.03
N TYR A 663 14.15 8.84 11.33
CA TYR A 663 13.09 9.80 10.96
C TYR A 663 12.57 10.65 12.12
N GLY A 664 12.96 10.39 13.37
CA GLY A 664 12.53 11.16 14.55
C GLY A 664 11.02 11.08 14.81
N ALA A 665 10.37 10.03 14.37
CA ALA A 665 8.94 9.86 14.48
C ALA A 665 8.49 9.61 15.94
N ASN A 666 7.27 10.06 16.26
CA ASN A 666 6.65 9.82 17.56
C ASN A 666 6.25 8.35 17.76
N PRO A 667 5.95 7.89 18.99
CA PRO A 667 5.62 6.49 19.26
C PRO A 667 4.49 5.94 18.39
N ARG A 668 3.47 6.75 18.07
CA ARG A 668 2.33 6.31 17.25
C ARG A 668 2.75 5.99 15.81
N ALA A 669 3.66 6.73 15.23
CA ALA A 669 4.20 6.49 13.90
C ALA A 669 5.25 5.36 13.87
N GLN A 670 5.88 5.04 15.02
CA GLN A 670 6.80 3.91 15.18
C GLN A 670 6.08 2.55 15.17
N MET A 671 4.77 2.52 15.41
CA MET A 671 3.97 1.29 15.50
C MET A 671 3.63 0.74 14.12
N LEU A 672 4.25 -0.35 13.70
CA LEU A 672 3.92 -1.07 12.48
C LEU A 672 2.68 -1.94 12.70
N LYS A 673 1.57 -1.56 12.06
CA LYS A 673 0.31 -2.33 12.08
C LYS A 673 0.24 -3.18 10.83
N TYR A 674 -0.17 -4.43 10.98
CA TYR A 674 -0.23 -5.33 9.84
C TYR A 674 -1.38 -6.32 9.89
N HIS A 675 -1.84 -6.66 8.71
CA HIS A 675 -2.78 -7.72 8.44
C HIS A 675 -2.03 -8.97 7.99
N ILE A 676 -2.52 -10.14 8.36
CA ILE A 676 -2.06 -11.43 7.84
C ILE A 676 -3.21 -12.08 7.05
N GLN A 677 -2.87 -12.61 5.89
CA GLN A 677 -3.66 -13.62 5.20
C GLN A 677 -2.86 -14.92 5.14
N THR A 678 -3.52 -16.05 5.40
CA THR A 678 -2.92 -17.37 5.20
C THR A 678 -2.57 -17.55 3.73
N SER A 679 -1.47 -18.26 3.43
CA SER A 679 -0.95 -18.37 2.06
C SER A 679 -1.83 -19.26 1.17
N GLY A 680 -2.23 -18.70 0.02
CA GLY A 680 -2.91 -19.46 -1.03
C GLY A 680 -2.01 -20.53 -1.66
N ARG A 681 -0.69 -20.27 -1.76
CA ARG A 681 0.29 -21.24 -2.27
C ARG A 681 0.40 -22.52 -1.43
N SER A 682 0.01 -22.45 -0.16
CA SER A 682 0.01 -23.63 0.74
C SER A 682 -1.19 -24.54 0.52
N LEU A 683 -2.19 -24.09 -0.22
CA LEU A 683 -3.38 -24.88 -0.52
C LEU A 683 -3.10 -25.88 -1.64
N HIS A 684 -3.53 -27.12 -1.45
CA HIS A 684 -3.38 -28.19 -2.42
C HIS A 684 -4.73 -28.57 -3.02
N ALA A 685 -4.77 -28.79 -4.33
CA ALA A 685 -5.95 -29.29 -5.03
C ALA A 685 -6.22 -30.78 -4.76
N GLN A 686 -5.14 -31.51 -4.47
CA GLN A 686 -5.25 -32.93 -4.03
C GLN A 686 -5.45 -32.96 -2.51
N GLU A 687 -6.27 -33.88 -2.01
CA GLU A 687 -6.59 -34.00 -0.59
C GLU A 687 -7.05 -32.64 -0.01
N ILE A 688 -7.99 -32.05 -0.70
CA ILE A 688 -8.42 -30.65 -0.53
C ILE A 688 -8.92 -30.37 0.90
N ASP A 689 -9.53 -31.34 1.57
CA ASP A 689 -10.07 -31.20 2.93
C ASP A 689 -8.97 -30.94 3.98
N PHE A 690 -7.73 -31.36 3.73
CA PHE A 690 -6.61 -31.07 4.62
C PHE A 690 -6.15 -29.60 4.56
N ASN A 691 -6.66 -28.80 3.63
CA ASN A 691 -6.35 -27.37 3.57
C ASN A 691 -6.82 -26.60 4.81
N ASP A 692 -7.93 -27.02 5.44
CA ASP A 692 -8.37 -26.41 6.69
C ASP A 692 -7.34 -26.58 7.83
N ILE A 693 -6.63 -27.72 7.86
CA ILE A 693 -5.54 -27.96 8.83
C ILE A 693 -4.38 -27.01 8.54
N ARG A 694 -3.96 -26.89 7.28
CA ARG A 694 -2.88 -25.98 6.86
C ARG A 694 -3.21 -24.54 7.22
N THR A 695 -4.41 -24.09 6.89
CA THR A 695 -4.92 -22.75 7.19
C THR A 695 -4.95 -22.48 8.69
N THR A 696 -5.36 -23.48 9.50
CA THR A 696 -5.38 -23.37 10.97
C THR A 696 -3.97 -23.17 11.54
N LEU A 697 -2.98 -23.93 11.09
CA LEU A 697 -1.59 -23.79 11.56
C LEU A 697 -1.02 -22.41 11.21
N GLN A 698 -1.28 -21.93 10.00
CA GLN A 698 -0.86 -20.59 9.56
C GLN A 698 -1.54 -19.48 10.35
N ALA A 699 -2.82 -19.64 10.68
CA ALA A 699 -3.57 -18.73 11.53
C ALA A 699 -2.99 -18.67 12.96
N LEU A 700 -2.59 -19.79 13.51
CA LEU A 700 -1.92 -19.88 14.83
C LEU A 700 -0.58 -19.12 14.82
N TYR A 701 0.23 -19.26 13.76
CA TYR A 701 1.45 -18.45 13.63
C TYR A 701 1.16 -16.96 13.66
N ALA A 702 0.15 -16.52 12.90
CA ALA A 702 -0.22 -15.11 12.84
C ALA A 702 -0.66 -14.56 14.20
N ILE A 703 -1.44 -15.32 14.96
CA ILE A 703 -1.95 -14.90 16.27
C ILE A 703 -0.84 -14.89 17.31
N ASN A 704 0.02 -15.91 17.33
CA ASN A 704 1.17 -15.96 18.25
C ASN A 704 2.18 -14.84 17.98
N ASP A 705 2.28 -14.38 16.72
CA ASP A 705 3.09 -13.21 16.35
C ASP A 705 2.38 -11.87 16.53
N ASN A 706 1.22 -11.85 17.19
CA ASN A 706 0.45 -10.63 17.50
C ASN A 706 0.08 -9.78 16.26
N CYS A 707 -0.45 -10.41 15.20
CA CYS A 707 -1.01 -9.69 14.07
C CYS A 707 -2.21 -8.81 14.51
N ASN A 708 -2.44 -7.70 13.81
CA ASN A 708 -3.55 -6.79 14.11
C ASN A 708 -4.88 -7.27 13.55
N SER A 709 -4.85 -8.01 12.44
CA SER A 709 -6.01 -8.66 11.86
C SER A 709 -5.60 -9.88 11.04
N LEU A 710 -6.51 -10.83 10.91
CA LEU A 710 -6.27 -12.11 10.24
C LEU A 710 -7.39 -12.40 9.25
N HIS A 711 -7.01 -12.92 8.08
CA HIS A 711 -7.89 -13.59 7.13
C HIS A 711 -7.42 -15.03 6.94
N THR A 712 -8.37 -15.96 6.94
CA THR A 712 -8.16 -17.38 6.71
C THR A 712 -8.76 -17.79 5.38
N ASN A 713 -7.96 -18.38 4.50
CA ASN A 713 -8.42 -18.83 3.18
C ASN A 713 -9.38 -20.01 3.30
N ALA A 714 -10.35 -20.08 2.40
CA ALA A 714 -11.24 -21.22 2.29
C ALA A 714 -10.49 -22.41 1.68
N TYR A 715 -10.82 -23.62 2.11
CA TYR A 715 -10.13 -24.84 1.68
C TYR A 715 -10.22 -25.11 0.18
N ASP A 716 -11.29 -24.68 -0.46
CA ASP A 716 -11.58 -24.89 -1.88
C ASP A 716 -11.00 -23.80 -2.80
N GLU A 717 -10.37 -22.75 -2.26
CA GLU A 717 -9.65 -21.73 -3.06
C GLU A 717 -8.54 -22.33 -3.95
N ALA A 718 -8.08 -23.55 -3.63
CA ALA A 718 -7.13 -24.26 -4.47
C ALA A 718 -7.65 -24.59 -5.88
N ILE A 719 -8.97 -24.62 -6.06
CA ILE A 719 -9.61 -25.07 -7.32
C ILE A 719 -10.76 -24.19 -7.81
N THR A 720 -11.36 -23.35 -6.97
CA THR A 720 -12.54 -22.55 -7.32
C THR A 720 -12.66 -21.28 -6.49
N THR A 721 -13.59 -20.42 -6.89
CA THR A 721 -14.06 -19.35 -6.02
C THR A 721 -14.79 -19.95 -4.82
N PRO A 722 -14.52 -19.50 -3.58
CA PRO A 722 -15.08 -20.07 -2.37
C PRO A 722 -16.62 -20.15 -2.36
N THR A 723 -17.11 -21.31 -1.94
CA THR A 723 -18.54 -21.55 -1.73
C THR A 723 -19.01 -20.92 -0.41
N GLU A 724 -20.32 -20.90 -0.16
CA GLU A 724 -20.87 -20.45 1.14
C GLU A 724 -20.38 -21.33 2.30
N GLU A 725 -20.35 -22.65 2.09
CA GLU A 725 -19.88 -23.60 3.09
C GLU A 725 -18.39 -23.38 3.40
N SER A 726 -17.55 -23.27 2.38
CA SER A 726 -16.11 -23.13 2.56
C SER A 726 -15.72 -21.81 3.24
N VAL A 727 -16.39 -20.70 2.91
CA VAL A 727 -16.20 -19.41 3.60
C VAL A 727 -16.63 -19.50 5.06
N ARG A 728 -17.75 -20.19 5.34
CA ARG A 728 -18.20 -20.43 6.73
C ARG A 728 -17.18 -21.25 7.51
N ARG A 729 -16.60 -22.30 6.92
CA ARG A 729 -15.53 -23.11 7.55
C ARG A 729 -14.28 -22.27 7.81
N ALA A 730 -13.85 -21.45 6.86
CA ALA A 730 -12.72 -20.54 7.02
C ALA A 730 -12.93 -19.54 8.18
N MET A 731 -14.14 -19.00 8.31
CA MET A 731 -14.49 -18.15 9.46
C MET A 731 -14.54 -18.96 10.76
N ALA A 732 -15.01 -20.20 10.73
CA ALA A 732 -15.05 -21.06 11.91
C ALA A 732 -13.66 -21.29 12.51
N ILE A 733 -12.61 -21.38 11.68
CA ILE A 733 -11.21 -21.47 12.15
C ILE A 733 -10.90 -20.28 13.09
N GLN A 734 -11.22 -19.05 12.67
CA GLN A 734 -10.99 -17.85 13.49
C GLN A 734 -11.83 -17.86 14.77
N LEU A 735 -13.09 -18.29 14.68
CA LEU A 735 -14.01 -18.35 15.82
C LEU A 735 -13.56 -19.38 16.85
N ILE A 736 -13.10 -20.56 16.43
CA ILE A 736 -12.56 -21.62 17.30
C ILE A 736 -11.33 -21.08 18.04
N ILE A 737 -10.38 -20.46 17.31
CA ILE A 737 -9.18 -19.89 17.92
C ILE A 737 -9.53 -18.78 18.91
N ASN A 738 -10.51 -17.93 18.59
CA ASN A 738 -10.91 -16.82 19.46
C ASN A 738 -11.74 -17.29 20.66
N LYS A 739 -12.79 -18.07 20.43
CA LYS A 739 -13.80 -18.39 21.44
C LYS A 739 -13.49 -19.62 22.25
N GLU A 740 -12.99 -20.69 21.60
CA GLU A 740 -12.73 -21.97 22.27
C GLU A 740 -11.31 -22.04 22.83
N LEU A 741 -10.28 -21.77 22.02
CA LEU A 741 -8.89 -21.70 22.52
C LEU A 741 -8.60 -20.45 23.34
N GLY A 742 -9.33 -19.36 23.13
CA GLY A 742 -9.16 -18.11 23.86
C GLY A 742 -7.84 -17.38 23.65
N LEU A 743 -7.09 -17.68 22.58
CA LEU A 743 -5.77 -17.11 22.32
C LEU A 743 -5.81 -15.62 21.97
N THR A 744 -6.94 -15.06 21.66
CA THR A 744 -7.11 -13.64 21.33
C THR A 744 -7.65 -12.82 22.52
N LYS A 745 -7.90 -13.44 23.66
CA LYS A 745 -8.43 -12.78 24.86
C LYS A 745 -7.37 -12.15 25.73
#